data_d19e0c59fbe7970981f9326cccc71f60
#
_entry.id   d19e0c59fbe7970981f9326cccc71f60
#
_cell.length_a   1.000
_cell.length_b   1.000
_cell.length_c   1.000
_cell.angle_alpha   90.00
_cell.angle_beta   90.00
_cell.angle_gamma   90.00
#
_symmetry.space_group_name_H-M   'P 1'
#
loop_
_entity.id
_entity.type
_entity.pdbx_description
1 polymer ?
#
loop_
_entity_poly.entity_id
_entity_poly.type
_entity_poly.pdbx_seq_one_letter_code
_entity_poly.pdbx_strand_id
1 'polypeptide(L)'
;MLWAAGYLCLSQAQIAPPPDYDQKLSGVTVNATRSDTPLDQIPLNTTILTKEVLELAPDQTIDQILKNQPGVFLNDQPYYEKDPTGQSLNVRGLGNARTLVLADGSPLNDAFYGTIMWNLVPLSSIDTVEFIRGGISSLWGNWGMGGVINMNTRTPKNSQQEVSANYGTFNTVNLAVSKDIMASDNMQLRLSADYLNTGGYTNIATISPAAANSIKPGMGAAAAENSNVRLQSYFKAGTDTKGFVRVGYGTMADYSNAMSIATNLKQTTDIAAGTTTKLSEGDKVLVNLFYQKTAFNKQNGSNAAVSSVFNAQKLATNTPYISSNYYDPYSTTGAGVQYIKDMKGLVDQVLVGVDGRNISGSNLTNNLTTTGAVSSVNYAQGQQNFYGVMGQAKSTTSFIPLQTTLALRIDNWSSSTPIYYNTGPEGKNASYQNISNQNKTILSPNLGFLYELSKEWNLRSSIYQAYHAPGLNNTLRSYASSSGGNNFANPNLTVEIMKGFEAGTDYRWKEGFLQLTAFTNQVTNAITTYNLKANNATDVALAQQLCGAAKGSNPLKAAAGNCVSTSINYYTNNQNLQSQGLEMQFHHNVSPQWAVDAGYSLTNTILTASSTSDPTGSQVAGVPQNIGNLGVTWFPVPKASITTTMRYVGNSWMDTAHTLPVPAYAIFGLRANYEINQSITLYATAVNMLNRQYITFGSGSNNSSYVLGMPQAFTVGGKFTF
;
A
#
# COMPACT_ATOMS: atom_id res chain seq x y z
N MET A 1 39.57 35.34 -54.49
CA MET A 1 39.25 34.21 -53.64
C MET A 1 38.73 34.72 -52.31
N LEU A 2 37.38 34.84 -52.19
CA LEU A 2 36.72 35.41 -51.02
C LEU A 2 36.25 34.26 -50.14
N TRP A 3 36.71 34.22 -48.87
CA TRP A 3 36.14 33.44 -47.80
C TRP A 3 35.03 34.24 -47.14
N ALA A 4 33.78 33.75 -47.28
CA ALA A 4 32.66 34.28 -46.51
C ALA A 4 32.52 33.43 -45.25
N ALA A 5 32.83 34.00 -44.09
CA ALA A 5 32.55 33.44 -42.80
C ALA A 5 31.09 33.66 -42.44
N GLY A 6 30.27 32.61 -42.52
CA GLY A 6 28.89 32.63 -42.03
C GLY A 6 28.88 32.55 -40.51
N TYR A 7 28.53 33.64 -39.82
CA TYR A 7 28.16 33.63 -38.40
C TYR A 7 26.80 32.99 -38.25
N LEU A 8 26.77 31.76 -37.73
CA LEU A 8 25.56 31.16 -37.17
C LEU A 8 25.24 31.91 -35.86
N CYS A 9 24.26 32.78 -35.88
CA CYS A 9 23.59 33.27 -34.67
C CYS A 9 22.89 32.09 -34.01
N LEU A 10 23.52 31.47 -33.03
CA LEU A 10 22.82 30.64 -32.06
C LEU A 10 21.92 31.57 -31.23
N SER A 11 20.64 31.64 -31.58
CA SER A 11 19.65 32.21 -30.68
C SER A 11 19.73 31.43 -29.37
N GLN A 12 20.11 32.09 -28.28
CA GLN A 12 20.00 31.55 -26.95
C GLN A 12 18.50 31.26 -26.70
N ALA A 13 18.10 30.02 -26.90
CA ALA A 13 16.79 29.56 -26.42
C ALA A 13 16.81 29.75 -24.90
N GLN A 14 15.96 30.62 -24.38
CA GLN A 14 15.76 30.77 -22.95
C GLN A 14 15.36 29.39 -22.42
N ILE A 15 16.22 28.78 -21.60
CA ILE A 15 15.96 27.56 -20.88
C ILE A 15 14.82 27.89 -19.93
N ALA A 16 13.68 27.19 -20.06
CA ALA A 16 12.65 27.30 -19.07
C ALA A 16 13.24 26.89 -17.71
N PRO A 17 13.07 27.68 -16.64
CA PRO A 17 13.54 27.27 -15.33
C PRO A 17 12.90 25.93 -14.95
N PRO A 18 13.58 25.08 -14.12
CA PRO A 18 12.97 23.92 -13.54
C PRO A 18 11.67 24.33 -12.84
N PRO A 19 10.69 23.43 -12.70
CA PRO A 19 9.45 23.76 -12.03
C PRO A 19 9.76 24.43 -10.70
N ASP A 20 9.27 25.65 -10.51
CA ASP A 20 9.42 26.39 -9.27
C ASP A 20 8.63 25.67 -8.19
N TYR A 21 9.33 24.87 -7.41
CA TYR A 21 8.73 23.98 -6.40
C TYR A 21 8.03 24.79 -5.31
N ASP A 22 8.55 25.95 -4.98
CA ASP A 22 8.04 26.80 -3.91
C ASP A 22 6.75 27.56 -4.34
N GLN A 23 6.69 28.09 -5.55
CA GLN A 23 5.46 28.69 -6.07
C GLN A 23 4.36 27.66 -6.34
N LYS A 24 4.70 26.40 -6.64
CA LYS A 24 3.72 25.32 -6.83
C LYS A 24 3.22 24.75 -5.52
N LEU A 25 4.01 24.74 -4.44
CA LEU A 25 3.62 24.20 -3.13
C LEU A 25 2.96 25.25 -2.21
N SER A 26 3.28 26.53 -2.35
CA SER A 26 2.72 27.58 -1.49
C SER A 26 1.22 27.84 -1.67
N GLY A 27 0.57 27.24 -2.66
CA GLY A 27 -0.87 27.29 -2.87
C GLY A 27 -1.54 25.91 -2.88
N VAL A 28 -0.80 24.83 -2.57
CA VAL A 28 -1.37 23.48 -2.58
C VAL A 28 -2.08 23.21 -1.27
N THR A 29 -3.35 22.86 -1.39
CA THR A 29 -4.18 22.38 -0.29
C THR A 29 -4.17 20.86 -0.24
N VAL A 30 -4.18 20.31 0.97
CA VAL A 30 -4.15 18.87 1.23
C VAL A 30 -5.54 18.44 1.66
N ASN A 31 -6.16 17.56 0.87
CA ASN A 31 -7.50 17.04 1.15
C ASN A 31 -7.48 15.84 2.10
N ALA A 32 -6.32 15.18 2.25
CA ALA A 32 -6.14 14.08 3.19
C ALA A 32 -6.40 14.48 4.67
N THR A 33 -6.45 15.78 4.98
CA THR A 33 -6.89 16.34 6.27
C THR A 33 -8.41 16.48 6.39
N ARG A 34 -9.18 16.00 5.41
CA ARG A 34 -10.64 16.19 5.28
C ARG A 34 -11.09 17.65 5.17
N SER A 35 -10.18 18.58 5.01
CA SER A 35 -10.45 20.00 4.72
C SER A 35 -9.37 20.50 3.77
N ASP A 36 -9.68 21.51 2.96
CA ASP A 36 -8.69 22.19 2.11
C ASP A 36 -7.66 22.89 3.00
N THR A 37 -6.66 22.18 3.51
CA THR A 37 -5.64 22.73 4.41
C THR A 37 -4.36 23.01 3.65
N PRO A 38 -3.81 24.24 3.69
CA PRO A 38 -2.50 24.53 3.15
C PRO A 38 -1.41 23.60 3.73
N LEU A 39 -0.47 23.18 2.90
CA LEU A 39 0.60 22.24 3.31
C LEU A 39 1.41 22.75 4.51
N ASP A 40 1.65 24.05 4.57
CA ASP A 40 2.38 24.73 5.64
C ASP A 40 1.62 24.87 6.95
N GLN A 41 0.33 24.49 6.98
CA GLN A 41 -0.53 24.49 8.15
C GLN A 41 -0.84 23.10 8.72
N ILE A 42 -0.10 22.08 8.31
CA ILE A 42 -0.30 20.70 8.76
C ILE A 42 0.76 20.34 9.80
N PRO A 43 0.39 20.02 11.06
CA PRO A 43 1.35 19.71 12.13
C PRO A 43 1.95 18.28 12.03
N LEU A 44 1.64 17.53 10.99
CA LEU A 44 2.14 16.18 10.71
C LEU A 44 3.13 16.17 9.54
N ASN A 45 4.01 15.17 9.49
CA ASN A 45 4.92 14.99 8.36
C ASN A 45 4.13 14.72 7.08
N THR A 46 4.14 15.69 6.16
CA THR A 46 3.34 15.65 4.94
C THR A 46 4.23 15.83 3.71
N THR A 47 4.03 14.97 2.72
CA THR A 47 4.67 15.02 1.40
C THR A 47 3.60 15.12 0.32
N ILE A 48 3.86 15.95 -0.70
CA ILE A 48 3.03 16.04 -1.90
C ILE A 48 3.88 15.65 -3.10
N LEU A 49 3.42 14.68 -3.89
CA LEU A 49 4.01 14.34 -5.18
C LEU A 49 3.11 14.91 -6.27
N THR A 50 3.59 15.89 -7.00
CA THR A 50 2.88 16.48 -8.12
C THR A 50 3.00 15.61 -9.37
N LYS A 51 2.16 15.85 -10.37
CA LYS A 51 2.22 15.14 -11.65
C LYS A 51 3.61 15.20 -12.28
N GLU A 52 4.27 16.34 -12.22
CA GLU A 52 5.61 16.53 -12.78
C GLU A 52 6.65 15.60 -12.09
N VAL A 53 6.57 15.48 -10.77
CA VAL A 53 7.44 14.56 -9.99
C VAL A 53 7.14 13.10 -10.37
N LEU A 54 5.87 12.75 -10.54
CA LEU A 54 5.47 11.40 -10.96
C LEU A 54 5.98 11.07 -12.37
N GLU A 55 5.95 12.04 -13.29
CA GLU A 55 6.42 11.88 -14.67
C GLU A 55 7.95 11.84 -14.82
N LEU A 56 8.71 12.28 -13.81
CA LEU A 56 10.18 12.20 -13.78
C LEU A 56 10.68 10.87 -13.18
N ALA A 57 9.84 10.13 -12.48
CA ALA A 57 10.24 8.89 -11.82
C ALA A 57 10.54 7.77 -12.85
N PRO A 58 11.61 6.97 -12.70
CA PRO A 58 11.89 5.83 -13.57
C PRO A 58 10.86 4.69 -13.38
N ASP A 59 10.21 4.64 -12.21
CA ASP A 59 9.23 3.64 -11.86
C ASP A 59 7.91 3.84 -12.62
N GLN A 60 7.22 2.74 -12.96
CA GLN A 60 6.05 2.74 -13.84
C GLN A 60 4.71 2.63 -13.10
N THR A 61 4.73 2.38 -11.81
CA THR A 61 3.54 2.26 -10.97
C THR A 61 3.65 3.11 -9.72
N ILE A 62 2.50 3.54 -9.19
CA ILE A 62 2.47 4.50 -8.07
C ILE A 62 3.08 3.94 -6.79
N ASP A 63 2.90 2.66 -6.50
CA ASP A 63 3.51 2.00 -5.34
C ASP A 63 5.05 2.01 -5.43
N GLN A 64 5.61 1.78 -6.61
CA GLN A 64 7.04 1.81 -6.83
C GLN A 64 7.62 3.24 -6.68
N ILE A 65 6.86 4.27 -7.05
CA ILE A 65 7.24 5.67 -6.79
C ILE A 65 7.16 5.98 -5.29
N LEU A 66 6.09 5.52 -4.63
CA LEU A 66 5.88 5.75 -3.20
C LEU A 66 6.93 5.06 -2.31
N LYS A 67 7.47 3.91 -2.72
CA LYS A 67 8.55 3.25 -1.95
C LYS A 67 9.80 4.12 -1.81
N ASN A 68 10.01 5.07 -2.73
CA ASN A 68 11.13 6.02 -2.69
C ASN A 68 10.90 7.16 -1.68
N GLN A 69 9.76 7.19 -0.98
CA GLN A 69 9.54 8.18 0.08
C GLN A 69 10.14 7.71 1.40
N PRO A 70 10.65 8.64 2.26
CA PRO A 70 11.17 8.30 3.58
C PRO A 70 10.13 7.53 4.42
N GLY A 71 10.58 6.53 5.17
CA GLY A 71 9.74 5.72 6.04
C GLY A 71 8.86 4.67 5.33
N VAL A 72 8.94 4.56 3.99
CA VAL A 72 8.16 3.61 3.20
C VAL A 72 9.00 2.40 2.78
N PHE A 73 8.50 1.23 3.07
CA PHE A 73 9.04 -0.03 2.61
C PHE A 73 7.94 -0.90 2.00
N LEU A 74 8.21 -1.47 0.84
CA LEU A 74 7.40 -2.51 0.23
C LEU A 74 8.20 -3.81 0.28
N ASN A 75 7.54 -4.92 0.59
CA ASN A 75 8.10 -6.24 0.31
C ASN A 75 7.98 -6.52 -1.19
N ASP A 76 8.81 -5.87 -1.99
CA ASP A 76 8.72 -5.83 -3.45
C ASP A 76 8.41 -7.19 -4.06
N GLN A 77 7.14 -7.45 -4.33
CA GLN A 77 6.70 -8.48 -5.27
C GLN A 77 6.91 -7.95 -6.69
N PRO A 78 6.93 -8.78 -7.72
CA PRO A 78 7.00 -8.28 -9.09
C PRO A 78 6.01 -7.15 -9.29
N TYR A 79 6.48 -5.98 -9.68
CA TYR A 79 5.68 -4.76 -9.51
C TYR A 79 4.46 -4.68 -10.44
N TYR A 80 4.39 -5.51 -11.45
CA TYR A 80 3.19 -5.68 -12.26
C TYR A 80 2.26 -6.75 -11.71
N GLU A 81 2.82 -7.75 -11.04
CA GLU A 81 2.08 -8.76 -10.33
C GLU A 81 1.89 -8.32 -8.88
N LYS A 82 0.69 -7.93 -8.56
CA LYS A 82 0.30 -7.51 -7.21
C LYS A 82 -0.56 -8.58 -6.57
N ASP A 83 0.04 -9.71 -6.18
CA ASP A 83 -0.73 -10.69 -5.38
C ASP A 83 -1.37 -9.96 -4.20
N PRO A 84 -2.71 -9.86 -4.15
CA PRO A 84 -3.41 -9.15 -3.09
C PRO A 84 -3.11 -9.70 -1.70
N THR A 85 -2.53 -10.88 -1.60
CA THR A 85 -2.17 -11.49 -0.32
C THR A 85 -0.69 -11.36 0.01
N GLY A 86 0.13 -10.90 -0.91
CA GLY A 86 1.59 -10.92 -0.81
C GLY A 86 2.25 -9.56 -0.64
N GLN A 87 1.84 -8.55 -1.41
CA GLN A 87 2.45 -7.23 -1.30
C GLN A 87 1.96 -6.48 -0.06
N SER A 88 2.88 -6.03 0.77
CA SER A 88 2.58 -5.19 1.92
C SER A 88 3.16 -3.79 1.78
N LEU A 89 2.36 -2.77 2.10
CA LEU A 89 2.80 -1.39 2.31
C LEU A 89 3.14 -1.24 3.79
N ASN A 90 4.40 -0.97 4.08
CA ASN A 90 4.89 -0.76 5.42
C ASN A 90 5.36 0.68 5.59
N VAL A 91 4.72 1.44 6.45
CA VAL A 91 5.10 2.81 6.81
C VAL A 91 5.63 2.81 8.22
N ARG A 92 6.83 3.36 8.44
CA ARG A 92 7.49 3.45 9.75
C ARG A 92 7.62 2.10 10.48
N GLY A 93 7.81 1.02 9.74
CA GLY A 93 7.97 -0.32 10.33
C GLY A 93 6.72 -0.92 10.98
N LEU A 94 5.54 -0.32 10.79
CA LEU A 94 4.30 -0.77 11.43
C LEU A 94 3.69 -2.02 10.78
N GLY A 95 4.08 -2.36 9.55
CA GLY A 95 3.57 -3.54 8.83
C GLY A 95 2.36 -3.26 7.95
N ASN A 96 1.82 -4.33 7.36
CA ASN A 96 0.73 -4.26 6.38
C ASN A 96 -0.60 -3.84 6.99
N ALA A 97 -1.50 -3.32 6.14
CA ALA A 97 -2.88 -2.94 6.43
C ALA A 97 -3.05 -1.84 7.52
N ARG A 98 -1.98 -1.17 7.92
CA ARG A 98 -2.02 -0.10 8.94
C ARG A 98 -1.92 1.31 8.37
N THR A 99 -1.82 1.45 7.03
CA THR A 99 -1.82 2.73 6.32
C THR A 99 -3.04 2.81 5.41
N LEU A 100 -3.81 3.88 5.51
CA LEU A 100 -4.96 4.12 4.65
C LEU A 100 -4.49 4.68 3.30
N VAL A 101 -4.97 4.08 2.22
CA VAL A 101 -4.76 4.60 0.85
C VAL A 101 -6.10 4.93 0.22
N LEU A 102 -6.20 6.12 -0.35
CA LEU A 102 -7.42 6.66 -0.92
C LEU A 102 -7.23 7.03 -2.40
N ALA A 103 -8.31 6.98 -3.16
CA ALA A 103 -8.45 7.65 -4.45
C ALA A 103 -9.65 8.59 -4.37
N ASP A 104 -9.43 9.89 -4.52
CA ASP A 104 -10.46 10.93 -4.36
C ASP A 104 -11.28 10.75 -3.06
N GLY A 105 -10.61 10.42 -1.94
CA GLY A 105 -11.24 10.21 -0.64
C GLY A 105 -11.94 8.85 -0.45
N SER A 106 -11.91 7.93 -1.43
CA SER A 106 -12.46 6.58 -1.32
C SER A 106 -11.35 5.55 -1.05
N PRO A 107 -11.51 4.62 -0.08
CA PRO A 107 -10.47 3.66 0.26
C PRO A 107 -10.10 2.72 -0.90
N LEU A 108 -8.80 2.48 -1.08
CA LEU A 108 -8.23 1.45 -1.95
C LEU A 108 -7.69 0.26 -1.17
N ASN A 109 -7.73 0.31 0.16
CA ASN A 109 -7.43 -0.83 0.98
C ASN A 109 -8.45 -1.93 0.70
N ASP A 110 -7.95 -3.09 0.30
CA ASP A 110 -8.76 -4.28 0.08
C ASP A 110 -9.51 -4.66 1.36
N ALA A 111 -10.82 -4.75 1.27
CA ALA A 111 -11.67 -4.97 2.43
C ALA A 111 -11.48 -6.34 3.09
N PHE A 112 -10.99 -7.34 2.33
CA PHE A 112 -10.74 -8.68 2.84
C PHE A 112 -9.30 -8.84 3.36
N TYR A 113 -8.31 -8.47 2.54
CA TYR A 113 -6.89 -8.71 2.82
C TYR A 113 -6.16 -7.52 3.46
N GLY A 114 -6.71 -6.30 3.33
CA GLY A 114 -6.08 -5.06 3.81
C GLY A 114 -4.91 -4.57 2.96
N THR A 115 -4.55 -5.27 1.90
CA THR A 115 -3.56 -4.85 0.90
C THR A 115 -4.11 -3.74 0.02
N ILE A 116 -3.26 -3.06 -0.75
CA ILE A 116 -3.70 -1.91 -1.56
C ILE A 116 -3.96 -2.34 -3.00
N MET A 117 -5.12 -1.94 -3.54
CA MET A 117 -5.51 -2.20 -4.93
C MET A 117 -4.94 -1.14 -5.88
N TRP A 118 -3.60 -1.10 -6.01
CA TRP A 118 -2.88 -0.11 -6.82
C TRP A 118 -3.30 -0.08 -8.28
N ASN A 119 -3.67 -1.24 -8.82
CA ASN A 119 -4.08 -1.39 -10.22
C ASN A 119 -5.37 -0.64 -10.56
N LEU A 120 -6.21 -0.29 -9.60
CA LEU A 120 -7.44 0.45 -9.85
C LEU A 120 -7.22 1.93 -10.17
N VAL A 121 -6.02 2.48 -9.91
CA VAL A 121 -5.70 3.88 -10.16
C VAL A 121 -4.42 3.95 -10.99
N PRO A 122 -4.54 3.97 -12.34
CA PRO A 122 -3.38 4.07 -13.22
C PRO A 122 -2.63 5.37 -12.99
N LEU A 123 -1.28 5.30 -13.06
CA LEU A 123 -0.40 6.47 -12.84
C LEU A 123 -0.78 7.66 -13.75
N SER A 124 -1.21 7.39 -14.99
CA SER A 124 -1.65 8.42 -15.95
C SER A 124 -2.89 9.21 -15.52
N SER A 125 -3.69 8.67 -14.59
CA SER A 125 -4.90 9.33 -14.09
C SER A 125 -4.66 10.23 -12.87
N ILE A 126 -3.48 10.15 -12.24
CA ILE A 126 -3.15 10.86 -11.00
C ILE A 126 -2.65 12.27 -11.34
N ASP A 127 -3.16 13.25 -10.61
CA ASP A 127 -2.68 14.64 -10.63
C ASP A 127 -1.72 14.91 -9.47
N THR A 128 -2.11 14.53 -8.26
CA THR A 128 -1.28 14.67 -7.06
C THR A 128 -1.43 13.47 -6.14
N VAL A 129 -0.38 13.19 -5.37
CA VAL A 129 -0.41 12.25 -4.26
C VAL A 129 -0.06 12.98 -2.98
N GLU A 130 -0.95 12.96 -2.03
CA GLU A 130 -0.79 13.52 -0.69
C GLU A 130 -0.44 12.39 0.26
N PHE A 131 0.66 12.50 0.97
CA PHE A 131 1.07 11.51 1.95
C PHE A 131 1.30 12.16 3.32
N ILE A 132 0.40 11.93 4.26
CA ILE A 132 0.51 12.33 5.67
C ILE A 132 0.94 11.10 6.46
N ARG A 133 2.07 11.17 7.16
CA ARG A 133 2.60 10.12 8.03
C ARG A 133 2.13 10.32 9.46
N GLY A 134 2.14 9.24 10.25
CA GLY A 134 1.71 9.25 11.64
C GLY A 134 0.23 8.90 11.83
N GLY A 135 -0.20 8.79 13.09
CA GLY A 135 -1.55 8.37 13.41
C GLY A 135 -2.61 9.41 13.07
N ILE A 136 -3.48 9.11 12.12
CA ILE A 136 -4.55 10.01 11.64
C ILE A 136 -5.96 9.40 11.77
N SER A 137 -6.11 8.40 12.64
CA SER A 137 -7.43 7.81 12.90
C SER A 137 -8.44 8.80 13.48
N SER A 138 -7.99 9.91 14.05
CA SER A 138 -8.86 11.02 14.51
C SER A 138 -9.72 11.61 13.38
N LEU A 139 -9.33 11.45 12.13
CA LEU A 139 -10.10 11.88 10.97
C LEU A 139 -10.65 10.69 10.16
N TRP A 140 -9.84 9.64 9.97
CA TRP A 140 -10.16 8.58 9.01
C TRP A 140 -10.55 7.23 9.64
N GLY A 141 -10.40 7.07 10.96
CA GLY A 141 -10.72 5.83 11.66
C GLY A 141 -9.75 4.70 11.31
N ASN A 142 -10.31 3.53 11.00
CA ASN A 142 -9.55 2.32 10.67
C ASN A 142 -8.55 2.51 9.52
N TRP A 143 -7.39 1.84 9.62
CA TRP A 143 -6.21 1.90 8.76
C TRP A 143 -5.34 3.16 8.91
N GLY A 144 -5.77 4.17 9.66
CA GLY A 144 -5.02 5.43 9.84
C GLY A 144 -3.87 5.35 10.85
N MET A 145 -3.24 4.20 11.11
CA MET A 145 -2.13 4.08 12.06
C MET A 145 -0.80 4.59 11.50
N GLY A 146 -0.41 4.13 10.32
CA GLY A 146 0.83 4.53 9.65
C GLY A 146 0.73 5.86 8.91
N GLY A 147 -0.49 6.33 8.69
CA GLY A 147 -0.79 7.54 7.94
C GLY A 147 -1.90 7.38 6.93
N VAL A 148 -2.04 8.38 6.07
CA VAL A 148 -2.94 8.37 4.92
C VAL A 148 -2.20 8.80 3.65
N ILE A 149 -2.44 8.07 2.57
CA ILE A 149 -2.02 8.40 1.21
C ILE A 149 -3.28 8.66 0.41
N ASN A 150 -3.45 9.86 -0.13
CA ASN A 150 -4.60 10.21 -0.95
C ASN A 150 -4.13 10.56 -2.37
N MET A 151 -4.61 9.83 -3.35
CA MET A 151 -4.37 10.08 -4.77
C MET A 151 -5.53 10.88 -5.33
N ASN A 152 -5.26 12.12 -5.71
CA ASN A 152 -6.24 12.97 -6.37
C ASN A 152 -6.15 12.72 -7.89
N THR A 153 -7.28 12.37 -8.49
CA THR A 153 -7.34 12.15 -9.93
C THR A 153 -7.52 13.46 -10.68
N ARG A 154 -7.07 13.46 -11.91
CA ARG A 154 -7.04 14.63 -12.80
C ARG A 154 -8.46 15.09 -13.18
N THR A 155 -8.80 16.34 -12.91
CA THR A 155 -10.05 16.97 -13.36
C THR A 155 -9.86 17.54 -14.77
N PRO A 156 -10.76 17.25 -15.74
CA PRO A 156 -10.69 17.81 -17.07
C PRO A 156 -10.75 19.35 -17.07
N LYS A 157 -9.86 19.99 -17.82
CA LYS A 157 -9.85 21.46 -18.00
C LYS A 157 -10.31 21.88 -19.39
N ASN A 158 -10.14 21.02 -20.38
CA ASN A 158 -10.50 21.17 -21.77
C ASN A 158 -10.81 19.81 -22.38
N SER A 159 -11.46 19.80 -23.55
CA SER A 159 -11.63 18.56 -24.31
C SER A 159 -10.29 18.13 -24.86
N GLN A 160 -9.84 16.95 -24.45
CA GLN A 160 -8.53 16.42 -24.77
C GLN A 160 -8.58 14.90 -24.82
N GLN A 161 -7.80 14.34 -25.72
CA GLN A 161 -7.56 12.90 -25.76
C GLN A 161 -6.08 12.62 -25.50
N GLU A 162 -5.79 11.64 -24.66
CA GLU A 162 -4.43 11.20 -24.38
C GLU A 162 -4.32 9.70 -24.61
N VAL A 163 -3.28 9.29 -25.33
CA VAL A 163 -2.91 7.90 -25.56
C VAL A 163 -1.47 7.74 -25.09
N SER A 164 -1.21 6.77 -24.24
CA SER A 164 0.14 6.36 -23.88
C SER A 164 0.35 4.89 -24.21
N ALA A 165 1.55 4.57 -24.72
CA ALA A 165 1.95 3.22 -25.03
C ALA A 165 3.40 3.02 -24.65
N ASN A 166 3.71 1.89 -24.04
CA ASN A 166 5.10 1.51 -23.81
C ASN A 166 5.32 -0.01 -24.01
N TYR A 167 6.56 -0.33 -24.30
CA TYR A 167 7.04 -1.70 -24.41
C TYR A 167 8.36 -1.84 -23.67
N GLY A 168 8.54 -2.95 -22.97
CA GLY A 168 9.72 -3.16 -22.17
C GLY A 168 10.16 -4.62 -22.01
N THR A 169 11.18 -4.79 -21.22
CA THR A 169 11.71 -6.10 -20.82
C THR A 169 10.60 -7.01 -20.29
N PHE A 170 10.77 -8.31 -20.42
CA PHE A 170 9.77 -9.34 -20.06
C PHE A 170 8.53 -9.31 -20.95
N ASN A 171 8.63 -8.81 -22.19
CA ASN A 171 7.50 -8.61 -23.10
C ASN A 171 6.40 -7.76 -22.46
N THR A 172 6.80 -6.79 -21.64
CA THR A 172 5.85 -5.92 -20.95
C THR A 172 5.26 -4.90 -21.93
N VAL A 173 3.93 -4.89 -22.04
CA VAL A 173 3.15 -3.91 -22.80
C VAL A 173 2.25 -3.16 -21.82
N ASN A 174 2.25 -1.85 -21.89
CA ASN A 174 1.30 -1.01 -21.17
C ASN A 174 0.67 -0.01 -22.14
N LEU A 175 -0.65 -0.01 -22.20
CA LEU A 175 -1.46 0.88 -23.03
C LEU A 175 -2.43 1.62 -22.12
N ALA A 176 -2.55 2.94 -22.30
CA ALA A 176 -3.59 3.70 -21.63
C ALA A 176 -4.19 4.74 -22.60
N VAL A 177 -5.48 4.90 -22.51
CA VAL A 177 -6.22 5.90 -23.27
C VAL A 177 -7.14 6.65 -22.33
N SER A 178 -7.24 7.95 -22.52
CA SER A 178 -8.23 8.75 -21.84
C SER A 178 -8.80 9.83 -22.76
N LYS A 179 -10.08 10.16 -22.52
CA LYS A 179 -10.77 11.23 -23.23
C LYS A 179 -11.48 12.12 -22.23
N ASP A 180 -11.11 13.38 -22.24
CA ASP A 180 -11.77 14.44 -21.51
C ASP A 180 -12.79 15.11 -22.42
N ILE A 181 -14.01 15.33 -21.93
CA ILE A 181 -15.12 15.90 -22.67
C ILE A 181 -15.73 17.01 -21.82
N MET A 182 -15.76 18.20 -22.38
CA MET A 182 -16.52 19.33 -21.83
C MET A 182 -17.97 19.22 -22.31
N ALA A 183 -18.77 18.43 -21.56
CA ALA A 183 -20.16 18.16 -21.94
C ALA A 183 -21.05 19.42 -21.82
N SER A 184 -20.75 20.28 -20.86
CA SER A 184 -21.31 21.62 -20.69
C SER A 184 -20.43 22.47 -19.80
N ASP A 185 -20.73 23.74 -19.58
CA ASP A 185 -20.04 24.63 -18.64
C ASP A 185 -20.08 24.09 -17.20
N ASN A 186 -21.08 23.28 -16.89
CA ASN A 186 -21.32 22.69 -15.58
C ASN A 186 -21.00 21.19 -15.48
N MET A 187 -20.58 20.55 -16.56
CA MET A 187 -20.35 19.09 -16.58
C MET A 187 -19.14 18.73 -17.44
N GLN A 188 -18.17 18.09 -16.81
CA GLN A 188 -17.01 17.52 -17.46
C GLN A 188 -17.01 16.00 -17.25
N LEU A 189 -16.64 15.27 -18.30
CA LEU A 189 -16.52 13.82 -18.28
C LEU A 189 -15.08 13.41 -18.59
N ARG A 190 -14.62 12.38 -17.92
CA ARG A 190 -13.39 11.66 -18.25
C ARG A 190 -13.69 10.18 -18.41
N LEU A 191 -13.44 9.66 -19.59
CA LEU A 191 -13.41 8.24 -19.87
C LEU A 191 -11.94 7.80 -19.94
N SER A 192 -11.55 6.75 -19.22
CA SER A 192 -10.21 6.18 -19.27
C SER A 192 -10.25 4.66 -19.31
N ALA A 193 -9.28 4.09 -20.01
CA ALA A 193 -9.03 2.65 -20.02
C ALA A 193 -7.53 2.42 -20.05
N ASP A 194 -7.07 1.40 -19.34
CA ASP A 194 -5.68 0.95 -19.36
C ASP A 194 -5.60 -0.57 -19.41
N TYR A 195 -4.53 -1.03 -20.02
CA TYR A 195 -4.19 -2.44 -20.18
C TYR A 195 -2.69 -2.64 -19.98
N LEU A 196 -2.34 -3.59 -19.13
CA LEU A 196 -0.97 -4.01 -18.90
C LEU A 196 -0.88 -5.52 -19.05
N ASN A 197 0.12 -5.98 -19.78
CA ASN A 197 0.49 -7.39 -19.87
C ASN A 197 2.01 -7.54 -19.75
N THR A 198 2.46 -8.51 -18.96
CA THR A 198 3.89 -8.83 -18.82
C THR A 198 4.11 -10.33 -18.71
N GLY A 199 5.16 -10.81 -19.33
CA GLY A 199 5.64 -12.17 -19.14
C GLY A 199 6.35 -12.39 -17.79
N GLY A 200 6.64 -11.31 -17.08
CA GLY A 200 7.26 -11.35 -15.75
C GLY A 200 8.65 -11.97 -15.70
N TYR A 201 9.13 -12.18 -14.50
CA TYR A 201 10.42 -12.85 -14.22
C TYR A 201 10.26 -13.81 -13.04
N THR A 202 11.15 -14.81 -12.96
CA THR A 202 11.13 -15.74 -11.83
C THR A 202 11.76 -15.07 -10.60
N ASN A 203 10.95 -14.88 -9.55
CA ASN A 203 11.30 -14.08 -8.40
C ASN A 203 11.52 -14.89 -7.12
N ILE A 204 11.34 -16.22 -7.12
CA ILE A 204 11.49 -17.04 -5.91
C ILE A 204 12.72 -17.92 -6.01
N ALA A 205 13.66 -17.72 -5.09
CA ALA A 205 14.87 -18.51 -4.93
C ALA A 205 14.79 -19.39 -3.70
N THR A 206 15.47 -20.54 -3.74
CA THR A 206 15.67 -21.38 -2.54
C THR A 206 16.79 -20.82 -1.68
N ILE A 207 16.61 -20.91 -0.36
CA ILE A 207 17.68 -20.68 0.59
C ILE A 207 18.39 -22.00 0.83
N SER A 208 19.48 -22.21 0.13
CA SER A 208 20.47 -23.21 0.52
C SER A 208 21.81 -22.50 0.59
N PRO A 209 22.61 -22.69 1.64
CA PRO A 209 23.99 -22.18 1.69
C PRO A 209 24.84 -22.62 0.50
N ALA A 210 24.51 -23.77 -0.11
CA ALA A 210 25.18 -24.30 -1.29
C ALA A 210 24.56 -23.86 -2.61
N ALA A 211 23.36 -23.22 -2.60
CA ALA A 211 22.60 -22.85 -3.79
C ALA A 211 21.90 -21.50 -3.60
N ALA A 212 22.57 -20.55 -3.01
CA ALA A 212 22.04 -19.25 -2.60
C ALA A 212 21.31 -18.43 -3.70
N ASN A 213 21.41 -18.86 -4.96
CA ASN A 213 20.83 -18.17 -6.11
C ASN A 213 20.07 -19.14 -7.05
N SER A 214 19.73 -20.35 -6.63
CA SER A 214 18.97 -21.26 -7.47
C SER A 214 17.47 -21.00 -7.36
N ILE A 215 16.82 -20.89 -8.49
CA ILE A 215 15.37 -20.81 -8.61
C ILE A 215 14.75 -22.07 -7.99
N LYS A 216 13.72 -21.88 -7.15
CA LYS A 216 12.99 -23.01 -6.56
C LYS A 216 12.34 -23.85 -7.66
N PRO A 217 12.54 -25.18 -7.69
CA PRO A 217 11.92 -26.03 -8.70
C PRO A 217 10.40 -25.87 -8.77
N GLY A 218 9.85 -25.85 -9.98
CA GLY A 218 8.41 -25.69 -10.22
C GLY A 218 7.91 -24.24 -10.23
N MET A 219 8.79 -23.25 -9.99
CA MET A 219 8.44 -21.83 -10.12
C MET A 219 8.55 -21.40 -11.58
N GLY A 220 7.53 -20.65 -12.04
CA GLY A 220 7.54 -19.97 -13.33
C GLY A 220 7.90 -18.49 -13.22
N ALA A 221 7.88 -17.81 -14.35
CA ALA A 221 7.91 -16.36 -14.38
C ALA A 221 6.58 -15.81 -13.83
N ALA A 222 6.63 -14.78 -12.99
CA ALA A 222 5.46 -14.12 -12.43
C ALA A 222 4.83 -13.20 -13.50
N ALA A 223 4.07 -13.80 -14.40
CA ALA A 223 3.34 -13.10 -15.44
C ALA A 223 2.06 -12.48 -14.91
N ALA A 224 1.66 -11.32 -15.45
CA ALA A 224 0.45 -10.64 -15.01
C ALA A 224 -0.26 -9.93 -16.18
N GLU A 225 -1.59 -9.81 -16.04
CA GLU A 225 -2.45 -9.04 -16.93
C GLU A 225 -3.40 -8.22 -16.09
N ASN A 226 -3.42 -6.90 -16.31
CA ASN A 226 -4.30 -5.96 -15.62
C ASN A 226 -5.07 -5.14 -16.65
N SER A 227 -6.35 -4.92 -16.41
CA SER A 227 -7.15 -4.00 -17.21
C SER A 227 -8.10 -3.20 -16.36
N ASN A 228 -8.31 -1.93 -16.71
CA ASN A 228 -9.27 -1.06 -16.05
C ASN A 228 -10.04 -0.23 -17.09
N VAL A 229 -11.31 0.03 -16.78
CA VAL A 229 -12.13 1.02 -17.45
C VAL A 229 -12.80 1.87 -16.40
N ARG A 230 -12.77 3.18 -16.59
CA ARG A 230 -13.33 4.15 -15.64
C ARG A 230 -14.03 5.28 -16.36
N LEU A 231 -15.24 5.60 -15.89
CA LEU A 231 -15.97 6.82 -16.22
C LEU A 231 -16.04 7.69 -14.98
N GLN A 232 -15.65 8.95 -15.12
CA GLN A 232 -15.74 9.95 -14.06
C GLN A 232 -16.42 11.20 -14.60
N SER A 233 -17.44 11.65 -13.90
CA SER A 233 -18.16 12.89 -14.20
C SER A 233 -17.87 13.89 -13.09
N TYR A 234 -17.48 15.10 -13.46
CA TYR A 234 -17.37 16.25 -12.56
C TYR A 234 -18.50 17.21 -12.90
N PHE A 235 -19.16 17.77 -11.90
CA PHE A 235 -20.30 18.64 -12.10
C PHE A 235 -20.32 19.82 -11.14
N LYS A 236 -20.99 20.88 -11.57
CA LYS A 236 -21.38 22.03 -10.76
C LYS A 236 -22.90 22.11 -10.75
N ALA A 237 -23.50 22.21 -9.58
CA ALA A 237 -24.93 22.43 -9.39
C ALA A 237 -25.13 23.83 -8.76
N GLY A 238 -25.53 24.78 -9.59
CA GLY A 238 -25.52 26.19 -9.23
C GLY A 238 -24.09 26.73 -9.07
N THR A 239 -23.95 27.78 -8.25
CA THR A 239 -22.67 28.45 -7.94
C THR A 239 -21.92 27.79 -6.80
N ASP A 240 -22.60 27.08 -5.91
CA ASP A 240 -22.12 26.73 -4.60
C ASP A 240 -21.81 25.23 -4.43
N THR A 241 -22.32 24.38 -5.31
CA THR A 241 -22.10 22.94 -5.24
C THR A 241 -21.24 22.46 -6.39
N LYS A 242 -20.14 21.76 -6.05
CA LYS A 242 -19.32 20.97 -6.98
C LYS A 242 -19.24 19.52 -6.51
N GLY A 243 -19.11 18.61 -7.46
CA GLY A 243 -19.00 17.21 -7.10
C GLY A 243 -18.49 16.33 -8.22
N PHE A 244 -18.38 15.06 -7.93
CA PHE A 244 -18.03 14.03 -8.90
C PHE A 244 -18.84 12.75 -8.68
N VAL A 245 -18.96 11.96 -9.73
CA VAL A 245 -19.40 10.57 -9.70
C VAL A 245 -18.38 9.76 -10.51
N ARG A 246 -17.93 8.66 -9.96
CA ARG A 246 -16.98 7.73 -10.56
C ARG A 246 -17.56 6.32 -10.60
N VAL A 247 -17.43 5.65 -11.75
CA VAL A 247 -17.71 4.22 -11.91
C VAL A 247 -16.51 3.58 -12.59
N GLY A 248 -15.97 2.55 -12.00
CA GLY A 248 -14.81 1.82 -12.49
C GLY A 248 -15.00 0.31 -12.43
N TYR A 249 -14.35 -0.38 -13.35
CA TYR A 249 -14.21 -1.83 -13.33
C TYR A 249 -12.75 -2.19 -13.65
N GLY A 250 -12.14 -3.00 -12.79
CA GLY A 250 -10.77 -3.45 -12.96
C GLY A 250 -10.65 -4.96 -12.84
N THR A 251 -9.75 -5.53 -13.63
CA THR A 251 -9.33 -6.92 -13.54
C THR A 251 -7.83 -6.99 -13.25
N MET A 252 -7.43 -8.00 -12.51
CA MET A 252 -6.05 -8.35 -12.26
C MET A 252 -5.94 -9.87 -12.33
N ALA A 253 -5.14 -10.36 -13.26
CA ALA A 253 -4.85 -11.77 -13.42
C ALA A 253 -3.35 -12.00 -13.26
N ASP A 254 -2.99 -12.92 -12.37
CA ASP A 254 -1.61 -13.35 -12.16
C ASP A 254 -1.45 -14.78 -12.59
N TYR A 255 -0.35 -15.06 -13.23
CA TYR A 255 -0.01 -16.39 -13.72
C TYR A 255 1.33 -16.83 -13.13
N SER A 256 1.39 -18.04 -12.63
CA SER A 256 2.65 -18.62 -12.10
C SER A 256 3.20 -17.97 -10.82
N ASN A 257 2.37 -17.28 -10.04
CA ASN A 257 2.80 -16.56 -8.85
C ASN A 257 3.55 -17.43 -7.83
N ALA A 258 2.92 -18.47 -7.32
CA ALA A 258 3.54 -19.37 -6.33
C ALA A 258 4.14 -20.63 -6.96
N MET A 259 3.56 -21.11 -8.06
CA MET A 259 3.97 -22.23 -8.85
C MET A 259 3.61 -21.99 -10.33
N SER A 260 4.35 -22.56 -11.25
CA SER A 260 4.16 -22.38 -12.69
C SER A 260 2.76 -22.71 -13.23
N ILE A 261 1.92 -23.35 -12.42
CA ILE A 261 0.55 -23.77 -12.79
C ILE A 261 -0.54 -23.03 -12.01
N ALA A 262 -0.19 -22.22 -11.01
CA ALA A 262 -1.15 -21.49 -10.19
C ALA A 262 -1.57 -20.18 -10.89
N THR A 263 -2.86 -19.88 -10.88
CA THR A 263 -3.42 -18.66 -11.46
C THR A 263 -4.31 -17.95 -10.43
N ASN A 264 -4.34 -16.64 -10.51
CA ASN A 264 -5.20 -15.78 -9.69
C ASN A 264 -6.00 -14.86 -10.60
N LEU A 265 -7.25 -14.59 -10.26
CA LEU A 265 -8.09 -13.62 -10.96
C LEU A 265 -8.89 -12.82 -9.95
N LYS A 266 -8.67 -11.51 -9.94
CA LYS A 266 -9.39 -10.55 -9.12
C LYS A 266 -10.15 -9.59 -10.02
N GLN A 267 -11.45 -9.42 -9.76
CA GLN A 267 -12.33 -8.52 -10.49
C GLN A 267 -12.98 -7.56 -9.49
N THR A 268 -12.87 -6.27 -9.73
CA THR A 268 -13.36 -5.24 -8.82
C THR A 268 -14.22 -4.21 -9.54
N THR A 269 -15.42 -3.98 -9.05
CA THR A 269 -16.26 -2.83 -9.39
C THR A 269 -16.10 -1.78 -8.33
N ASP A 270 -15.84 -0.53 -8.73
CA ASP A 270 -15.65 0.64 -7.87
C ASP A 270 -16.64 1.74 -8.27
N ILE A 271 -17.41 2.22 -7.30
CA ILE A 271 -18.33 3.35 -7.45
C ILE A 271 -18.04 4.35 -6.34
N ALA A 272 -17.87 5.60 -6.68
CA ALA A 272 -17.70 6.66 -5.70
C ALA A 272 -18.41 7.94 -6.16
N ALA A 273 -18.88 8.71 -5.18
CA ALA A 273 -19.46 10.03 -5.41
C ALA A 273 -19.07 10.96 -4.26
N GLY A 274 -18.80 12.21 -4.58
CA GLY A 274 -18.52 13.23 -3.60
C GLY A 274 -19.10 14.56 -4.00
N THR A 275 -19.54 15.34 -3.01
CA THR A 275 -19.98 16.74 -3.23
C THR A 275 -19.38 17.65 -2.17
N THR A 276 -19.09 18.88 -2.59
CA THR A 276 -18.77 20.00 -1.70
C THR A 276 -19.73 21.12 -1.99
N THR A 277 -20.54 21.50 -1.01
CA THR A 277 -21.52 22.60 -1.09
C THR A 277 -21.10 23.73 -0.14
N LYS A 278 -20.93 24.94 -0.66
CA LYS A 278 -20.79 26.15 0.13
C LYS A 278 -22.17 26.59 0.62
N LEU A 279 -22.35 26.77 1.91
CA LEU A 279 -23.59 27.27 2.49
C LEU A 279 -23.56 28.78 2.69
N SER A 280 -22.39 29.30 3.03
CA SER A 280 -22.08 30.72 3.17
C SER A 280 -20.59 30.94 3.03
N GLU A 281 -20.11 32.17 3.15
CA GLU A 281 -18.68 32.46 3.21
C GLU A 281 -18.06 31.75 4.43
N GLY A 282 -17.11 30.82 4.18
CA GLY A 282 -16.45 30.02 5.21
C GLY A 282 -17.19 28.75 5.68
N ASP A 283 -18.45 28.53 5.26
CA ASP A 283 -19.22 27.36 5.65
C ASP A 283 -19.35 26.37 4.49
N LYS A 284 -19.02 25.10 4.71
CA LYS A 284 -19.07 24.04 3.69
C LYS A 284 -19.65 22.75 4.24
N VAL A 285 -20.40 22.04 3.43
CA VAL A 285 -20.80 20.64 3.66
C VAL A 285 -20.16 19.75 2.59
N LEU A 286 -19.52 18.67 3.04
CA LEU A 286 -18.96 17.65 2.17
C LEU A 286 -19.70 16.33 2.40
N VAL A 287 -20.04 15.66 1.30
CA VAL A 287 -20.66 14.32 1.32
C VAL A 287 -19.81 13.40 0.48
N ASN A 288 -19.53 12.21 1.00
CA ASN A 288 -18.82 11.16 0.27
C ASN A 288 -19.59 9.84 0.38
N LEU A 289 -19.69 9.14 -0.73
CA LEU A 289 -20.29 7.83 -0.85
C LEU A 289 -19.36 6.93 -1.65
N PHE A 290 -19.22 5.67 -1.25
CA PHE A 290 -18.50 4.69 -2.05
C PHE A 290 -19.05 3.28 -1.89
N TYR A 291 -18.88 2.50 -2.95
CA TYR A 291 -19.20 1.08 -3.00
C TYR A 291 -18.14 0.36 -3.80
N GLN A 292 -17.60 -0.72 -3.26
CA GLN A 292 -16.70 -1.62 -3.98
C GLN A 292 -17.18 -3.05 -3.82
N LYS A 293 -17.12 -3.80 -4.90
CA LYS A 293 -17.41 -5.25 -4.91
C LYS A 293 -16.28 -5.98 -5.63
N THR A 294 -15.73 -6.97 -4.96
CA THR A 294 -14.64 -7.79 -5.50
C THR A 294 -15.02 -9.25 -5.51
N ALA A 295 -14.66 -9.93 -6.57
CA ALA A 295 -14.62 -11.38 -6.68
C ALA A 295 -13.16 -11.79 -6.90
N PHE A 296 -12.64 -12.63 -6.03
CA PHE A 296 -11.27 -13.07 -6.10
C PHE A 296 -11.19 -14.59 -6.13
N ASN A 297 -10.70 -15.13 -7.23
CA ASN A 297 -10.36 -16.54 -7.41
C ASN A 297 -8.83 -16.68 -7.30
N LYS A 298 -8.38 -17.52 -6.39
CA LYS A 298 -6.95 -17.74 -6.16
C LYS A 298 -6.63 -19.23 -6.11
N GLN A 299 -5.47 -19.59 -6.63
CA GLN A 299 -4.89 -20.93 -6.52
C GLN A 299 -3.59 -20.87 -5.74
N ASN A 300 -3.37 -21.83 -4.86
CA ASN A 300 -2.05 -22.09 -4.31
C ASN A 300 -1.48 -23.35 -4.95
N GLY A 301 -0.23 -23.26 -5.38
CA GLY A 301 0.53 -24.42 -5.86
C GLY A 301 1.41 -24.99 -4.74
N SER A 302 1.73 -26.26 -4.86
CA SER A 302 2.72 -26.97 -4.04
C SER A 302 3.45 -27.99 -4.88
N ASN A 303 4.59 -28.49 -4.38
CA ASN A 303 5.34 -29.56 -5.01
C ASN A 303 5.05 -30.89 -4.30
N ALA A 304 4.59 -31.89 -5.06
CA ALA A 304 4.55 -33.25 -4.56
C ALA A 304 5.99 -33.77 -4.42
N ALA A 305 6.36 -34.22 -3.23
CA ALA A 305 7.56 -35.04 -3.09
C ALA A 305 7.33 -36.33 -3.86
N VAL A 306 7.93 -36.47 -5.00
CA VAL A 306 7.94 -37.75 -5.74
C VAL A 306 8.90 -38.67 -5.00
N SER A 307 8.32 -39.50 -4.13
CA SER A 307 8.96 -40.66 -3.48
C SER A 307 10.32 -40.41 -2.82
N SER A 308 10.47 -40.90 -1.59
CA SER A 308 11.67 -40.88 -0.77
C SER A 308 12.91 -41.62 -1.36
N VAL A 309 12.97 -41.87 -2.64
CA VAL A 309 14.14 -42.34 -3.31
C VAL A 309 14.91 -41.12 -3.84
N PHE A 310 15.75 -40.59 -2.99
CA PHE A 310 16.86 -39.75 -3.40
C PHE A 310 17.76 -40.61 -4.32
N ASN A 311 17.61 -40.48 -5.65
CA ASN A 311 18.68 -40.95 -6.51
C ASN A 311 19.91 -40.07 -6.28
N ALA A 312 21.09 -40.67 -6.52
CA ALA A 312 22.41 -40.14 -6.15
C ALA A 312 22.75 -38.75 -6.75
N GLN A 313 21.86 -38.13 -7.49
CA GLN A 313 22.05 -36.84 -8.18
C GLN A 313 21.28 -35.67 -7.56
N LYS A 314 20.56 -35.85 -6.41
CA LYS A 314 19.85 -34.78 -5.68
C LYS A 314 18.90 -33.86 -6.49
N LEU A 315 18.49 -34.27 -7.65
CA LEU A 315 17.43 -33.62 -8.43
C LEU A 315 16.11 -34.23 -8.02
N ALA A 316 15.48 -33.69 -7.00
CA ALA A 316 14.07 -33.97 -6.68
C ALA A 316 13.25 -33.51 -7.89
N THR A 317 12.72 -34.40 -8.66
CA THR A 317 11.69 -34.13 -9.66
C THR A 317 10.38 -33.87 -8.92
N ASN A 318 10.29 -32.71 -8.32
CA ASN A 318 9.05 -32.28 -7.66
C ASN A 318 8.03 -31.89 -8.73
N THR A 319 6.94 -32.64 -8.82
CA THR A 319 5.83 -32.29 -9.72
C THR A 319 4.96 -31.23 -9.07
N PRO A 320 4.80 -30.04 -9.65
CA PRO A 320 3.91 -29.03 -9.14
C PRO A 320 2.45 -29.48 -9.24
N TYR A 321 1.64 -29.18 -8.24
CA TYR A 321 0.20 -29.42 -8.23
C TYR A 321 -0.54 -28.27 -7.54
N ILE A 322 -1.83 -28.07 -7.86
CA ILE A 322 -2.67 -27.11 -7.15
C ILE A 322 -3.07 -27.72 -5.82
N SER A 323 -2.62 -27.11 -4.72
CA SER A 323 -2.88 -27.56 -3.35
C SER A 323 -4.18 -27.01 -2.77
N SER A 324 -4.67 -25.88 -3.27
CA SER A 324 -5.94 -25.30 -2.88
C SER A 324 -6.48 -24.30 -3.89
N ASN A 325 -7.82 -24.22 -3.98
CA ASN A 325 -8.55 -23.20 -4.71
C ASN A 325 -9.37 -22.38 -3.73
N TYR A 326 -9.34 -21.06 -3.90
CA TYR A 326 -10.10 -20.11 -3.10
C TYR A 326 -11.10 -19.36 -3.96
N TYR A 327 -12.23 -19.02 -3.35
CA TYR A 327 -13.16 -18.04 -3.87
C TYR A 327 -13.59 -17.10 -2.75
N ASP A 328 -13.19 -15.84 -2.88
CA ASP A 328 -13.41 -14.79 -1.90
C ASP A 328 -14.24 -13.65 -2.51
N PRO A 329 -15.57 -13.71 -2.47
CA PRO A 329 -16.43 -12.58 -2.81
C PRO A 329 -16.59 -11.68 -1.59
N TYR A 330 -16.36 -10.38 -1.77
CA TYR A 330 -16.54 -9.39 -0.70
C TYR A 330 -16.93 -8.03 -1.26
N SER A 331 -17.50 -7.21 -0.37
CA SER A 331 -17.89 -5.84 -0.71
C SER A 331 -17.66 -4.90 0.47
N THR A 332 -17.49 -3.63 0.15
CA THR A 332 -17.49 -2.54 1.12
C THR A 332 -18.40 -1.43 0.63
N THR A 333 -19.16 -0.86 1.55
CA THR A 333 -20.02 0.30 1.30
C THR A 333 -19.74 1.32 2.39
N GLY A 334 -19.60 2.57 2.04
CA GLY A 334 -19.39 3.64 3.01
C GLY A 334 -20.03 4.95 2.61
N ALA A 335 -20.37 5.72 3.62
CA ALA A 335 -20.93 7.06 3.49
C ALA A 335 -20.38 7.97 4.59
N GLY A 336 -20.20 9.26 4.28
CA GLY A 336 -19.79 10.25 5.24
C GLY A 336 -20.33 11.63 4.91
N VAL A 337 -20.62 12.38 5.95
CA VAL A 337 -21.02 13.80 5.87
C VAL A 337 -20.16 14.57 6.85
N GLN A 338 -19.66 15.70 6.41
CA GLN A 338 -18.91 16.62 7.28
C GLN A 338 -19.30 18.07 7.01
N TYR A 339 -19.31 18.85 8.07
CA TYR A 339 -19.51 20.30 8.04
C TYR A 339 -18.24 20.98 8.49
N ILE A 340 -17.80 21.96 7.74
CA ILE A 340 -16.64 22.80 8.01
C ILE A 340 -17.12 24.23 8.14
N LYS A 341 -16.66 24.91 9.18
CA LYS A 341 -16.94 26.31 9.43
C LYS A 341 -15.66 27.06 9.74
N ASP A 342 -15.37 28.09 8.93
CA ASP A 342 -14.35 29.07 9.24
C ASP A 342 -14.93 30.06 10.28
N MET A 343 -14.15 30.37 11.31
CA MET A 343 -14.58 31.18 12.43
C MET A 343 -13.66 32.38 12.61
N LYS A 344 -14.13 33.35 13.36
CA LYS A 344 -13.34 34.52 13.79
C LYS A 344 -13.23 34.50 15.31
N GLY A 345 -12.03 34.60 15.85
CA GLY A 345 -11.81 34.66 17.31
C GLY A 345 -10.74 33.66 17.76
N LEU A 346 -10.96 32.94 18.86
CA LEU A 346 -10.02 31.96 19.43
C LEU A 346 -9.86 30.71 18.60
N VAL A 347 -10.84 30.40 17.77
CA VAL A 347 -10.84 29.22 16.86
C VAL A 347 -10.98 29.73 15.45
N ASP A 348 -10.09 29.28 14.54
CA ASP A 348 -10.07 29.70 13.15
C ASP A 348 -10.99 28.84 12.29
N GLN A 349 -11.06 27.54 12.60
CA GLN A 349 -11.90 26.60 11.85
C GLN A 349 -12.36 25.45 12.75
N VAL A 350 -13.60 25.04 12.56
CA VAL A 350 -14.18 23.83 13.15
C VAL A 350 -14.64 22.89 12.04
N LEU A 351 -14.33 21.61 12.17
CA LEU A 351 -14.87 20.53 11.36
C LEU A 351 -15.60 19.56 12.28
N VAL A 352 -16.81 19.17 11.91
CA VAL A 352 -17.54 18.06 12.54
C VAL A 352 -18.03 17.11 11.45
N GLY A 353 -18.06 15.82 11.75
CA GLY A 353 -18.47 14.84 10.76
C GLY A 353 -18.92 13.53 11.35
N VAL A 354 -19.67 12.81 10.55
CA VAL A 354 -20.09 11.43 10.82
C VAL A 354 -19.83 10.59 9.59
N ASP A 355 -19.40 9.37 9.79
CA ASP A 355 -19.28 8.40 8.69
C ASP A 355 -19.61 6.98 9.15
N GLY A 356 -19.95 6.14 8.18
CA GLY A 356 -20.19 4.73 8.39
C GLY A 356 -19.63 3.89 7.25
N ARG A 357 -19.21 2.68 7.59
CA ARG A 357 -18.72 1.71 6.62
C ARG A 357 -19.16 0.30 7.02
N ASN A 358 -19.66 -0.45 6.05
CA ASN A 358 -19.92 -1.87 6.16
C ASN A 358 -18.96 -2.63 5.25
N ILE A 359 -18.39 -3.72 5.75
CA ILE A 359 -17.61 -4.69 5.00
C ILE A 359 -18.27 -6.03 5.18
N SER A 360 -18.53 -6.76 4.09
CA SER A 360 -19.07 -8.12 4.12
C SER A 360 -18.32 -9.01 3.13
N GLY A 361 -18.16 -10.28 3.48
CA GLY A 361 -17.48 -11.22 2.61
C GLY A 361 -17.57 -12.65 3.09
N SER A 362 -17.13 -13.54 2.22
CA SER A 362 -16.99 -14.96 2.53
C SER A 362 -15.69 -15.50 1.94
N ASN A 363 -15.21 -16.59 2.52
CA ASN A 363 -14.11 -17.39 2.00
C ASN A 363 -14.61 -18.81 1.80
N LEU A 364 -14.39 -19.34 0.60
CA LEU A 364 -14.53 -20.76 0.27
C LEU A 364 -13.16 -21.28 -0.14
N THR A 365 -12.59 -22.20 0.63
CA THR A 365 -11.32 -22.85 0.33
C THR A 365 -11.52 -24.36 0.14
N ASN A 366 -11.21 -24.84 -1.05
CA ASN A 366 -11.11 -26.27 -1.33
C ASN A 366 -9.61 -26.66 -1.26
N ASN A 367 -9.25 -27.44 -0.25
CA ASN A 367 -7.92 -28.06 -0.20
C ASN A 367 -7.90 -29.30 -1.07
N LEU A 368 -6.85 -29.49 -1.85
CA LEU A 368 -6.73 -30.54 -2.84
C LEU A 368 -5.60 -31.52 -2.50
N THR A 369 -5.80 -32.77 -2.86
CA THR A 369 -4.74 -33.78 -2.86
C THR A 369 -3.80 -33.57 -4.05
N THR A 370 -2.68 -34.28 -4.08
CA THR A 370 -1.75 -34.32 -5.23
C THR A 370 -2.39 -34.80 -6.53
N THR A 371 -3.53 -35.49 -6.45
CA THR A 371 -4.31 -35.98 -7.61
C THR A 371 -5.43 -35.02 -8.01
N GLY A 372 -5.57 -33.88 -7.31
CA GLY A 372 -6.61 -32.86 -7.57
C GLY A 372 -7.97 -33.17 -6.92
N ALA A 373 -8.10 -34.25 -6.15
CA ALA A 373 -9.33 -34.53 -5.40
C ALA A 373 -9.45 -33.58 -4.18
N VAL A 374 -10.67 -33.15 -3.86
CA VAL A 374 -10.94 -32.31 -2.67
C VAL A 374 -10.68 -33.12 -1.41
N SER A 375 -9.75 -32.68 -0.59
CA SER A 375 -9.39 -33.29 0.70
C SER A 375 -10.18 -32.67 1.87
N SER A 376 -10.44 -31.36 1.81
CA SER A 376 -11.27 -30.67 2.80
C SER A 376 -11.83 -29.38 2.21
N VAL A 377 -12.90 -28.88 2.81
CA VAL A 377 -13.54 -27.61 2.44
C VAL A 377 -13.63 -26.72 3.67
N ASN A 378 -13.10 -25.50 3.59
CA ASN A 378 -13.30 -24.45 4.58
C ASN A 378 -14.27 -23.41 4.01
N TYR A 379 -15.29 -23.05 4.76
CA TYR A 379 -16.18 -21.96 4.41
C TYR A 379 -16.44 -21.08 5.63
N ALA A 380 -16.31 -19.78 5.43
CA ALA A 380 -16.68 -18.81 6.44
C ALA A 380 -17.32 -17.59 5.78
N GLN A 381 -18.26 -16.97 6.49
CA GLN A 381 -18.91 -15.74 6.10
C GLN A 381 -18.93 -14.79 7.29
N GLY A 382 -18.66 -13.51 7.03
CA GLY A 382 -18.64 -12.51 8.08
C GLY A 382 -18.84 -11.10 7.56
N GLN A 383 -19.06 -10.21 8.51
CA GLN A 383 -19.23 -8.78 8.25
C GLN A 383 -18.64 -7.94 9.38
N GLN A 384 -18.27 -6.72 9.01
CA GLN A 384 -17.80 -5.70 9.96
C GLN A 384 -18.53 -4.40 9.70
N ASN A 385 -18.88 -3.68 10.77
CA ASN A 385 -19.46 -2.36 10.71
C ASN A 385 -18.59 -1.38 11.48
N PHE A 386 -18.46 -0.19 10.93
CA PHE A 386 -17.76 0.94 11.51
C PHE A 386 -18.69 2.15 11.49
N TYR A 387 -18.88 2.80 12.61
CA TYR A 387 -19.63 4.05 12.72
C TYR A 387 -18.79 5.03 13.52
N GLY A 388 -18.49 6.19 12.93
CA GLY A 388 -17.62 7.19 13.52
C GLY A 388 -18.25 8.56 13.61
N VAL A 389 -17.97 9.25 14.72
CA VAL A 389 -18.23 10.67 14.90
C VAL A 389 -16.92 11.36 15.15
N MET A 390 -16.64 12.46 14.46
CA MET A 390 -15.39 13.21 14.58
C MET A 390 -15.61 14.71 14.70
N GLY A 391 -14.66 15.36 15.37
CA GLY A 391 -14.54 16.80 15.43
C GLY A 391 -13.09 17.23 15.36
N GLN A 392 -12.83 18.37 14.72
CA GLN A 392 -11.51 19.03 14.69
C GLN A 392 -11.71 20.53 14.92
N ALA A 393 -10.81 21.13 15.68
CA ALA A 393 -10.71 22.57 15.84
C ALA A 393 -9.27 23.01 15.55
N LYS A 394 -9.11 24.09 14.78
CA LYS A 394 -7.85 24.78 14.53
C LYS A 394 -7.89 26.14 15.16
N SER A 395 -6.81 26.56 15.80
CA SER A 395 -6.68 27.83 16.49
C SER A 395 -5.27 28.39 16.30
N THR A 396 -5.15 29.61 15.82
CA THR A 396 -3.89 30.33 15.72
C THR A 396 -3.84 31.42 16.82
N THR A 397 -2.81 31.39 17.63
CA THR A 397 -2.65 32.34 18.72
C THR A 397 -2.21 33.70 18.18
N SER A 398 -2.86 34.78 18.61
CA SER A 398 -2.59 36.12 18.07
C SER A 398 -1.29 36.76 18.55
N PHE A 399 -0.75 36.33 19.70
CA PHE A 399 0.46 36.93 20.32
C PHE A 399 1.75 36.12 20.09
N ILE A 400 1.65 34.88 19.63
CA ILE A 400 2.76 34.03 19.15
C ILE A 400 2.33 33.28 17.89
N PRO A 401 3.22 33.04 16.92
CA PRO A 401 2.88 32.36 15.69
C PRO A 401 2.74 30.84 15.90
N LEU A 402 1.79 30.45 16.77
CA LEU A 402 1.50 29.06 17.12
C LEU A 402 0.08 28.68 16.67
N GLN A 403 0.00 27.73 15.78
CA GLN A 403 -1.24 27.07 15.43
C GLN A 403 -1.37 25.77 16.22
N THR A 404 -2.54 25.56 16.81
CA THR A 404 -2.92 24.33 17.51
C THR A 404 -4.05 23.65 16.76
N THR A 405 -3.93 22.35 16.53
CA THR A 405 -4.99 21.52 15.93
C THR A 405 -5.38 20.44 16.94
N LEU A 406 -6.63 20.43 17.36
CA LEU A 406 -7.20 19.38 18.20
C LEU A 406 -8.23 18.61 17.39
N ALA A 407 -8.05 17.28 17.25
CA ALA A 407 -9.02 16.40 16.64
C ALA A 407 -9.39 15.26 17.58
N LEU A 408 -10.65 14.85 17.53
CA LEU A 408 -11.18 13.77 18.34
C LEU A 408 -12.18 12.96 17.50
N ARG A 409 -12.04 11.64 17.55
CA ARG A 409 -12.97 10.71 16.92
C ARG A 409 -13.34 9.59 17.87
N ILE A 410 -14.61 9.21 17.83
CA ILE A 410 -15.14 8.04 18.51
C ILE A 410 -15.71 7.11 17.43
N ASP A 411 -15.18 5.88 17.37
CA ASP A 411 -15.67 4.84 16.50
C ASP A 411 -16.33 3.73 17.31
N ASN A 412 -17.42 3.18 16.79
CA ASN A 412 -17.93 1.87 17.18
C ASN A 412 -17.62 0.89 16.06
N TRP A 413 -16.83 -0.13 16.37
CA TRP A 413 -16.53 -1.26 15.49
C TRP A 413 -17.24 -2.51 16.00
N SER A 414 -17.86 -3.24 15.08
CA SER A 414 -18.40 -4.56 15.35
C SER A 414 -18.02 -5.54 14.26
N SER A 415 -17.82 -6.81 14.64
CA SER A 415 -17.51 -7.92 13.74
C SER A 415 -18.34 -9.13 14.11
N SER A 416 -18.90 -9.80 13.11
CA SER A 416 -19.66 -11.02 13.28
C SER A 416 -19.29 -12.06 12.22
N THR A 417 -19.23 -13.33 12.63
CA THR A 417 -18.94 -14.47 11.75
C THR A 417 -20.04 -15.53 11.96
N PRO A 418 -21.22 -15.33 11.33
CA PRO A 418 -22.38 -16.21 11.57
C PRO A 418 -22.19 -17.62 11.03
N ILE A 419 -21.28 -17.81 10.05
CA ILE A 419 -21.02 -19.10 9.43
C ILE A 419 -19.52 -19.34 9.43
N TYR A 420 -19.10 -20.45 9.99
CA TYR A 420 -17.73 -20.94 9.94
C TYR A 420 -17.74 -22.47 10.07
N TYR A 421 -17.30 -23.16 9.03
CA TYR A 421 -17.16 -24.62 9.08
C TYR A 421 -15.91 -25.09 8.31
N ASN A 422 -15.40 -26.24 8.75
CA ASN A 422 -14.36 -27.00 8.08
C ASN A 422 -14.87 -28.43 7.94
N THR A 423 -14.96 -28.94 6.71
CA THR A 423 -15.38 -30.32 6.42
C THR A 423 -14.15 -31.11 5.98
N GLY A 424 -13.80 -32.17 6.73
CA GLY A 424 -12.80 -33.13 6.29
C GLY A 424 -13.29 -34.01 5.13
N PRO A 425 -12.40 -34.88 4.60
CA PRO A 425 -12.72 -35.76 3.46
C PRO A 425 -13.92 -36.70 3.72
N GLU A 426 -14.27 -36.95 4.97
CA GLU A 426 -15.37 -37.78 5.36
C GLU A 426 -16.71 -37.03 5.63
N GLY A 427 -16.77 -35.72 5.25
CA GLY A 427 -17.94 -34.87 5.47
C GLY A 427 -18.23 -34.54 6.94
N LYS A 428 -17.32 -34.83 7.85
CA LYS A 428 -17.46 -34.49 9.27
C LYS A 428 -17.25 -33.00 9.46
N ASN A 429 -18.30 -32.29 9.85
CA ASN A 429 -18.28 -30.88 10.16
C ASN A 429 -17.53 -30.63 11.48
N ALA A 430 -16.33 -30.05 11.41
CA ALA A 430 -15.77 -29.37 12.55
C ALA A 430 -16.37 -27.95 12.58
N SER A 431 -17.46 -27.76 13.31
CA SER A 431 -17.97 -26.43 13.58
C SER A 431 -17.05 -25.74 14.57
N TYR A 432 -16.63 -24.51 14.26
CA TYR A 432 -15.91 -23.68 15.22
C TYR A 432 -16.87 -23.35 16.38
N GLN A 433 -16.62 -23.95 17.52
CA GLN A 433 -17.39 -23.65 18.73
C GLN A 433 -16.78 -22.43 19.42
N ASN A 434 -17.63 -21.52 19.95
CA ASN A 434 -17.26 -20.28 20.67
C ASN A 434 -16.86 -19.07 19.80
N ILE A 435 -17.51 -18.90 18.64
CA ILE A 435 -17.44 -17.61 17.93
C ILE A 435 -18.36 -16.61 18.65
N SER A 436 -17.79 -15.52 19.11
CA SER A 436 -18.55 -14.40 19.68
C SER A 436 -18.49 -13.18 18.76
N ASN A 437 -19.60 -12.47 18.65
CA ASN A 437 -19.60 -11.17 18.01
C ASN A 437 -18.68 -10.22 18.79
N GLN A 438 -17.81 -9.54 18.06
CA GLN A 438 -16.93 -8.55 18.63
C GLN A 438 -17.57 -7.18 18.54
N ASN A 439 -17.40 -6.37 19.59
CA ASN A 439 -17.83 -4.97 19.62
C ASN A 439 -16.82 -4.16 20.43
N LYS A 440 -16.39 -3.02 19.89
CA LYS A 440 -15.43 -2.15 20.54
C LYS A 440 -15.73 -0.69 20.23
N THR A 441 -15.80 0.13 21.28
CA THR A 441 -15.76 1.58 21.14
C THR A 441 -14.31 2.05 21.25
N ILE A 442 -13.85 2.84 20.28
CA ILE A 442 -12.48 3.30 20.15
C ILE A 442 -12.47 4.82 20.16
N LEU A 443 -11.60 5.40 20.99
CA LEU A 443 -11.32 6.83 21.03
C LEU A 443 -10.02 7.09 20.28
N SER A 444 -10.00 8.06 19.36
CA SER A 444 -8.82 8.45 18.59
C SER A 444 -8.59 9.96 18.70
N PRO A 445 -7.90 10.45 19.74
CA PRO A 445 -7.48 11.85 19.85
C PRO A 445 -6.25 12.13 19.00
N ASN A 446 -6.11 13.38 18.57
CA ASN A 446 -4.90 13.96 17.99
C ASN A 446 -4.77 15.40 18.45
N LEU A 447 -3.58 15.78 18.93
CA LEU A 447 -3.22 17.15 19.29
C LEU A 447 -1.93 17.51 18.56
N GLY A 448 -2.01 18.47 17.67
CA GLY A 448 -0.92 18.94 16.86
C GLY A 448 -0.59 20.41 17.11
N PHE A 449 0.70 20.74 17.02
CA PHE A 449 1.24 22.09 17.17
C PHE A 449 2.11 22.41 15.97
N LEU A 450 1.93 23.61 15.43
CA LEU A 450 2.76 24.18 14.40
C LEU A 450 3.20 25.57 14.86
N TYR A 451 4.50 25.78 15.00
CA TYR A 451 5.09 27.05 15.41
C TYR A 451 5.90 27.63 14.26
N GLU A 452 5.50 28.77 13.73
CA GLU A 452 6.19 29.48 12.68
C GLU A 452 7.35 30.30 13.29
N LEU A 453 8.57 29.75 13.21
CA LEU A 453 9.77 30.41 13.73
C LEU A 453 10.18 31.59 12.83
N SER A 454 10.04 31.43 11.52
CA SER A 454 10.11 32.47 10.49
C SER A 454 9.23 32.06 9.32
N LYS A 455 9.13 32.89 8.27
CA LYS A 455 8.40 32.54 7.03
C LYS A 455 8.97 31.29 6.34
N GLU A 456 10.26 31.04 6.54
CA GLU A 456 10.98 29.90 5.95
C GLU A 456 11.03 28.69 6.89
N TRP A 457 10.84 28.88 8.20
CA TRP A 457 11.14 27.85 9.20
C TRP A 457 10.00 27.57 10.15
N ASN A 458 9.48 26.33 10.10
CA ASN A 458 8.42 25.83 10.96
C ASN A 458 8.92 24.72 11.88
N LEU A 459 8.44 24.71 13.12
CA LEU A 459 8.56 23.60 14.05
C LEU A 459 7.17 22.97 14.20
N ARG A 460 7.09 21.65 14.17
CA ARG A 460 5.83 20.92 14.31
C ARG A 460 5.95 19.77 15.29
N SER A 461 4.86 19.45 15.96
CA SER A 461 4.74 18.27 16.80
C SER A 461 3.31 17.75 16.85
N SER A 462 3.14 16.47 17.10
CA SER A 462 1.82 15.87 17.25
C SER A 462 1.85 14.69 18.20
N ILE A 463 0.79 14.55 19.01
CA ILE A 463 0.52 13.39 19.86
C ILE A 463 -0.80 12.79 19.38
N TYR A 464 -0.86 11.47 19.19
CA TYR A 464 -2.05 10.83 18.64
C TYR A 464 -2.27 9.41 19.16
N GLN A 465 -3.53 8.99 19.08
CA GLN A 465 -3.93 7.59 19.16
C GLN A 465 -4.63 7.19 17.87
N ALA A 466 -4.29 6.01 17.38
CA ALA A 466 -4.85 5.42 16.17
C ALA A 466 -5.17 3.94 16.37
N TYR A 467 -5.96 3.35 15.48
CA TYR A 467 -6.32 1.95 15.59
C TYR A 467 -6.38 1.25 14.22
N HIS A 468 -6.28 -0.09 14.28
CA HIS A 468 -6.52 -0.97 13.15
C HIS A 468 -7.40 -2.14 13.58
N ALA A 469 -8.46 -2.42 12.83
CA ALA A 469 -9.33 -3.56 13.05
C ALA A 469 -8.84 -4.78 12.25
N PRO A 470 -9.06 -6.02 12.71
CA PRO A 470 -8.71 -7.22 11.97
C PRO A 470 -9.34 -7.23 10.58
N GLY A 471 -8.58 -7.61 9.55
CA GLY A 471 -9.13 -7.86 8.22
C GLY A 471 -10.00 -9.13 8.17
N LEU A 472 -10.88 -9.25 7.17
CA LEU A 472 -11.66 -10.48 6.99
C LEU A 472 -10.75 -11.70 6.76
N ASN A 473 -9.59 -11.53 6.14
CA ASN A 473 -8.59 -12.58 5.99
C ASN A 473 -8.15 -13.18 7.35
N ASN A 474 -8.01 -12.34 8.37
CA ASN A 474 -7.58 -12.78 9.70
C ASN A 474 -8.71 -13.52 10.45
N THR A 475 -9.96 -13.19 10.15
CA THR A 475 -11.15 -13.68 10.88
C THR A 475 -11.90 -14.79 10.17
N LEU A 476 -11.75 -14.96 8.85
CA LEU A 476 -12.52 -15.90 8.06
C LEU A 476 -11.68 -16.97 7.35
N ARG A 477 -10.47 -16.63 6.90
CA ARG A 477 -9.73 -17.49 5.98
C ARG A 477 -8.81 -18.46 6.71
N SER A 478 -9.09 -19.77 6.55
CA SER A 478 -8.21 -20.86 6.98
C SER A 478 -7.71 -21.64 5.78
N TYR A 479 -6.43 -21.99 5.75
CA TYR A 479 -5.82 -22.64 4.59
C TYR A 479 -4.55 -23.43 4.95
N ALA A 480 -4.23 -24.44 4.13
CA ALA A 480 -2.92 -25.08 4.13
C ALA A 480 -1.96 -24.25 3.27
N SER A 481 -0.82 -23.87 3.84
CA SER A 481 0.21 -23.12 3.10
C SER A 481 1.02 -24.03 2.17
N SER A 482 1.61 -23.44 1.14
CA SER A 482 2.55 -24.14 0.24
C SER A 482 3.81 -24.69 0.95
N SER A 483 4.11 -24.20 2.15
CA SER A 483 5.16 -24.72 3.04
C SER A 483 4.70 -25.88 3.93
N GLY A 484 3.45 -26.35 3.78
CA GLY A 484 2.89 -27.49 4.50
C GLY A 484 2.32 -27.17 5.88
N GLY A 485 2.25 -25.91 6.30
CA GLY A 485 1.63 -25.51 7.58
C GLY A 485 0.12 -25.25 7.44
N ASN A 486 -0.64 -25.52 8.50
CA ASN A 486 -2.05 -25.14 8.57
C ASN A 486 -2.16 -23.76 9.19
N ASN A 487 -2.87 -22.83 8.54
CA ASN A 487 -3.12 -21.48 9.03
C ASN A 487 -4.61 -21.32 9.30
N PHE A 488 -4.96 -20.96 10.53
CA PHE A 488 -6.33 -20.81 10.95
C PHE A 488 -6.68 -19.36 11.27
N ALA A 489 -7.81 -18.93 10.77
CA ALA A 489 -8.45 -17.67 11.10
C ALA A 489 -8.90 -17.66 12.57
N ASN A 490 -9.01 -16.44 13.13
CA ASN A 490 -9.56 -16.23 14.46
C ASN A 490 -10.69 -15.19 14.44
N PRO A 491 -11.94 -15.60 14.46
CA PRO A 491 -13.08 -14.69 14.50
C PRO A 491 -13.16 -13.82 15.76
N ASN A 492 -12.41 -14.18 16.82
CA ASN A 492 -12.43 -13.50 18.11
C ASN A 492 -11.35 -12.43 18.27
N LEU A 493 -10.65 -12.06 17.18
CA LEU A 493 -9.67 -10.96 17.21
C LEU A 493 -10.31 -9.62 17.54
N THR A 494 -9.57 -8.80 18.28
CA THR A 494 -9.94 -7.42 18.61
C THR A 494 -9.04 -6.42 17.87
N VAL A 495 -9.33 -5.14 18.03
CA VAL A 495 -8.57 -4.06 17.39
C VAL A 495 -7.18 -3.87 18.01
N GLU A 496 -6.23 -3.48 17.19
CA GLU A 496 -4.92 -2.99 17.60
C GLU A 496 -5.03 -1.51 17.95
N ILE A 497 -4.30 -1.05 18.96
CA ILE A 497 -4.25 0.36 19.36
C ILE A 497 -2.81 0.85 19.29
N MET A 498 -2.60 1.98 18.64
CA MET A 498 -1.32 2.68 18.57
C MET A 498 -1.40 4.02 19.29
N LYS A 499 -0.41 4.33 20.11
CA LYS A 499 -0.13 5.66 20.65
C LYS A 499 1.18 6.16 20.09
N GLY A 500 1.22 7.39 19.59
CA GLY A 500 2.40 7.93 18.96
C GLY A 500 2.64 9.39 19.28
N PHE A 501 3.87 9.78 19.11
CA PHE A 501 4.37 11.16 19.20
C PHE A 501 5.34 11.40 18.05
N GLU A 502 5.28 12.58 17.45
CA GLU A 502 6.30 13.04 16.52
C GLU A 502 6.61 14.53 16.76
N ALA A 503 7.84 14.88 16.44
CA ALA A 503 8.31 16.25 16.36
C ALA A 503 9.20 16.42 15.14
N GLY A 504 9.14 17.58 14.51
CA GLY A 504 9.88 17.84 13.30
C GLY A 504 10.10 19.32 13.02
N THR A 505 10.88 19.57 12.01
CA THR A 505 11.14 20.91 11.52
C THR A 505 11.14 20.93 10.00
N ASP A 506 10.59 21.99 9.41
CA ASP A 506 10.53 22.22 7.99
C ASP A 506 11.22 23.56 7.71
N TYR A 507 12.28 23.52 6.92
CA TYR A 507 12.98 24.71 6.46
C TYR A 507 12.81 24.82 4.94
N ARG A 508 12.29 25.95 4.46
CA ARG A 508 12.02 26.22 3.05
C ARG A 508 12.78 27.46 2.60
N TRP A 509 13.35 27.39 1.42
CA TRP A 509 13.97 28.52 0.75
C TRP A 509 13.54 28.51 -0.72
N LYS A 510 13.81 29.57 -1.42
CA LYS A 510 13.32 29.79 -2.79
C LYS A 510 13.57 28.62 -3.75
N GLU A 511 14.73 27.94 -3.62
CA GLU A 511 15.15 26.86 -4.51
C GLU A 511 14.89 25.47 -3.96
N GLY A 512 14.34 25.32 -2.72
CA GLY A 512 14.15 23.99 -2.15
C GLY A 512 13.62 23.95 -0.71
N PHE A 513 13.65 22.77 -0.13
CA PHE A 513 13.25 22.54 1.26
C PHE A 513 14.03 21.40 1.92
N LEU A 514 14.04 21.43 3.23
CA LEU A 514 14.49 20.35 4.12
C LEU A 514 13.40 20.07 5.18
N GLN A 515 12.98 18.83 5.28
CA GLN A 515 12.09 18.36 6.35
C GLN A 515 12.82 17.32 7.18
N LEU A 516 12.76 17.45 8.52
CA LEU A 516 13.28 16.48 9.47
C LEU A 516 12.17 16.10 10.44
N THR A 517 12.03 14.81 10.74
CA THR A 517 11.04 14.30 11.70
C THR A 517 11.62 13.20 12.56
N ALA A 518 11.43 13.30 13.86
CA ALA A 518 11.63 12.21 14.82
C ALA A 518 10.27 11.68 15.25
N PHE A 519 10.11 10.37 15.38
CA PHE A 519 8.85 9.74 15.78
C PHE A 519 9.05 8.57 16.74
N THR A 520 8.02 8.29 17.53
CA THR A 520 7.89 7.07 18.31
C THR A 520 6.43 6.61 18.36
N ASN A 521 6.19 5.31 18.14
CA ASN A 521 4.88 4.69 18.11
C ASN A 521 4.90 3.42 18.96
N GLN A 522 3.88 3.21 19.77
CA GLN A 522 3.68 1.99 20.56
C GLN A 522 2.37 1.34 20.13
N VAL A 523 2.42 0.10 19.67
CA VAL A 523 1.25 -0.69 19.26
C VAL A 523 1.00 -1.77 20.30
N THR A 524 -0.22 -1.83 20.79
CA THR A 524 -0.71 -2.87 21.69
C THR A 524 -1.73 -3.74 20.99
N ASN A 525 -1.84 -5.01 21.40
CA ASN A 525 -2.71 -6.01 20.80
C ASN A 525 -2.43 -6.23 19.30
N ALA A 526 -1.17 -6.16 18.87
CA ALA A 526 -0.80 -6.37 17.48
C ALA A 526 -1.25 -7.77 17.01
N ILE A 527 -1.90 -7.78 15.84
CA ILE A 527 -2.37 -9.02 15.21
C ILE A 527 -1.17 -9.72 14.57
N THR A 528 -0.94 -10.94 14.99
CA THR A 528 0.16 -11.78 14.51
C THR A 528 -0.28 -13.24 14.40
N THR A 529 0.56 -14.03 13.77
CA THR A 529 0.40 -15.48 13.68
C THR A 529 1.19 -16.15 14.80
N TYR A 530 0.54 -17.00 15.58
CA TYR A 530 1.16 -17.82 16.62
C TYR A 530 1.23 -19.27 16.19
N ASN A 531 2.40 -19.88 16.25
CA ASN A 531 2.60 -21.30 15.99
C ASN A 531 2.38 -22.10 17.29
N LEU A 532 1.33 -22.94 17.32
CA LEU A 532 0.92 -23.71 18.48
C LEU A 532 2.01 -24.71 18.90
N LYS A 533 2.18 -24.90 20.22
CA LYS A 533 3.26 -25.71 20.81
C LYS A 533 2.74 -27.07 21.33
N ALA A 534 3.39 -28.15 20.93
CA ALA A 534 3.02 -29.52 21.25
C ALA A 534 3.11 -29.89 22.76
N ASN A 535 3.88 -29.13 23.53
CA ASN A 535 4.06 -29.28 24.98
C ASN A 535 3.18 -28.35 25.83
N ASN A 536 2.32 -27.53 25.19
CA ASN A 536 1.35 -26.67 25.87
C ASN A 536 -0.03 -27.29 25.79
N ALA A 537 -0.65 -27.62 26.94
CA ALA A 537 -1.95 -28.28 26.99
C ALA A 537 -3.08 -27.44 26.35
N THR A 538 -3.05 -26.11 26.52
CA THR A 538 -4.02 -25.20 25.92
C THR A 538 -3.90 -25.19 24.39
N ASP A 539 -2.65 -25.15 23.87
CA ASP A 539 -2.38 -25.20 22.43
C ASP A 539 -2.81 -26.54 21.82
N VAL A 540 -2.57 -27.65 22.54
CA VAL A 540 -3.03 -28.97 22.10
C VAL A 540 -4.56 -29.06 22.04
N ALA A 541 -5.26 -28.53 23.05
CA ALA A 541 -6.71 -28.49 23.05
C ALA A 541 -7.26 -27.62 21.91
N LEU A 542 -6.64 -26.45 21.66
CA LEU A 542 -7.00 -25.60 20.52
C LEU A 542 -6.71 -26.29 19.18
N ALA A 543 -5.57 -26.95 19.04
CA ALA A 543 -5.22 -27.71 17.84
C ALA A 543 -6.23 -28.85 17.57
N GLN A 544 -6.67 -29.58 18.62
CA GLN A 544 -7.73 -30.59 18.48
C GLN A 544 -9.02 -30.00 17.92
N GLN A 545 -9.42 -28.84 18.45
CA GLN A 545 -10.63 -28.13 17.99
C GLN A 545 -10.48 -27.66 16.54
N LEU A 546 -9.38 -26.96 16.22
CA LEU A 546 -9.12 -26.41 14.89
C LEU A 546 -9.04 -27.51 13.80
N CYS A 547 -8.42 -28.63 14.12
CA CYS A 547 -8.27 -29.76 13.21
C CYS A 547 -9.48 -30.70 13.19
N GLY A 548 -10.48 -30.55 14.08
CA GLY A 548 -11.54 -31.55 14.27
C GLY A 548 -10.98 -32.91 14.66
N ALA A 549 -9.87 -32.95 15.40
CA ALA A 549 -9.19 -34.16 15.78
C ALA A 549 -9.81 -34.81 17.05
N ALA A 550 -9.65 -36.13 17.18
CA ALA A 550 -10.20 -36.85 18.32
C ALA A 550 -9.63 -36.34 19.66
N LYS A 551 -10.47 -36.33 20.68
CA LYS A 551 -10.06 -36.01 22.05
C LYS A 551 -8.96 -36.98 22.49
N GLY A 552 -7.87 -36.43 23.05
CA GLY A 552 -6.69 -37.20 23.46
C GLY A 552 -5.61 -37.35 22.40
N SER A 553 -5.90 -37.02 21.13
CA SER A 553 -4.82 -36.89 20.11
C SER A 553 -3.99 -35.64 20.34
N ASN A 554 -2.80 -35.60 19.76
CA ASN A 554 -1.99 -34.37 19.73
C ASN A 554 -1.61 -34.03 18.28
N PRO A 555 -2.44 -33.19 17.59
CA PRO A 555 -2.19 -32.82 16.20
C PRO A 555 -0.85 -32.10 15.97
N LEU A 556 -0.25 -31.55 17.02
CA LEU A 556 1.05 -30.87 16.99
C LEU A 556 2.25 -31.82 17.06
N LYS A 557 2.01 -33.12 17.39
CA LYS A 557 3.02 -34.18 17.35
C LYS A 557 2.84 -35.11 16.16
N ALA A 558 1.60 -35.39 15.80
CA ALA A 558 1.25 -36.20 14.64
C ALA A 558 0.02 -35.62 13.99
N ALA A 559 0.09 -35.29 12.70
CA ALA A 559 -1.04 -34.71 11.97
C ALA A 559 -2.30 -35.56 12.16
N ALA A 560 -3.41 -34.92 12.53
CA ALA A 560 -4.67 -35.57 12.88
C ALA A 560 -5.86 -34.73 12.48
N GLY A 561 -7.02 -35.36 12.26
CA GLY A 561 -8.21 -34.68 11.79
C GLY A 561 -8.03 -34.10 10.39
N ASN A 562 -8.44 -32.86 10.20
CA ASN A 562 -8.32 -32.13 8.92
C ASN A 562 -6.96 -31.42 8.74
N CYS A 563 -6.05 -31.52 9.69
CA CYS A 563 -4.74 -30.93 9.59
C CYS A 563 -3.77 -31.83 8.82
N VAL A 564 -3.16 -31.30 7.77
CA VAL A 564 -2.22 -32.00 6.91
C VAL A 564 -0.78 -32.00 7.44
N SER A 565 -0.53 -31.26 8.53
CA SER A 565 0.80 -31.04 9.10
C SER A 565 0.71 -30.80 10.60
N THR A 566 1.81 -31.05 11.32
CA THR A 566 1.98 -30.70 12.75
C THR A 566 2.24 -29.23 12.98
N SER A 567 2.58 -28.45 11.94
CA SER A 567 2.71 -27.00 12.01
C SER A 567 1.33 -26.35 11.91
N ILE A 568 0.85 -25.80 13.02
CA ILE A 568 -0.46 -25.17 13.13
C ILE A 568 -0.28 -23.74 13.60
N ASN A 569 -0.68 -22.82 12.75
CA ASN A 569 -0.63 -21.38 12.99
C ASN A 569 -2.04 -20.84 13.23
N TYR A 570 -2.15 -19.89 14.16
CA TYR A 570 -3.40 -19.28 14.56
C TYR A 570 -3.23 -17.78 14.78
N TYR A 571 -4.14 -16.96 14.27
CA TYR A 571 -4.07 -15.51 14.47
C TYR A 571 -4.42 -15.12 15.90
N THR A 572 -3.65 -14.21 16.49
CA THR A 572 -3.82 -13.75 17.89
C THR A 572 -3.52 -12.26 18.02
N ASN A 573 -3.98 -11.63 19.14
CA ASN A 573 -3.64 -10.25 19.54
C ASN A 573 -2.61 -10.23 20.67
N ASN A 574 -1.56 -11.03 20.60
CA ASN A 574 -0.68 -11.29 21.74
C ASN A 574 0.72 -10.68 21.66
N GLN A 575 0.90 -9.73 20.73
CA GLN A 575 2.16 -8.99 20.59
C GLN A 575 1.96 -7.49 20.85
N ASN A 576 3.01 -6.83 21.35
CA ASN A 576 3.14 -5.39 21.38
C ASN A 576 4.41 -5.00 20.63
N LEU A 577 4.36 -3.86 19.93
CA LEU A 577 5.44 -3.34 19.12
C LEU A 577 5.80 -1.92 19.58
N GLN A 578 7.06 -1.56 19.43
CA GLN A 578 7.51 -0.18 19.47
C GLN A 578 8.27 0.13 18.17
N SER A 579 7.87 1.18 17.48
CA SER A 579 8.56 1.71 16.31
C SER A 579 8.99 3.14 16.58
N GLN A 580 10.28 3.44 16.38
CA GLN A 580 10.85 4.77 16.55
C GLN A 580 11.88 5.05 15.47
N GLY A 581 12.07 6.32 15.13
CA GLY A 581 13.00 6.63 14.07
C GLY A 581 13.12 8.11 13.74
N LEU A 582 13.89 8.33 12.67
CA LEU A 582 14.16 9.63 12.07
C LEU A 582 13.84 9.57 10.57
N GLU A 583 13.23 10.62 10.04
CA GLU A 583 12.96 10.79 8.62
C GLU A 583 13.53 12.13 8.16
N MET A 584 14.14 12.14 6.98
CA MET A 584 14.63 13.33 6.29
C MET A 584 14.09 13.33 4.86
N GLN A 585 13.63 14.47 4.41
CA GLN A 585 13.32 14.75 3.00
C GLN A 585 13.96 16.07 2.59
N PHE A 586 14.61 16.08 1.45
CA PHE A 586 15.33 17.22 0.92
C PHE A 586 15.07 17.35 -0.58
N HIS A 587 14.86 18.58 -1.04
CA HIS A 587 14.82 18.95 -2.45
C HIS A 587 15.58 20.26 -2.65
N HIS A 588 16.35 20.35 -3.73
CA HIS A 588 17.04 21.59 -4.09
C HIS A 588 17.26 21.71 -5.60
N ASN A 589 16.80 22.82 -6.17
CA ASN A 589 17.15 23.26 -7.51
C ASN A 589 18.52 23.94 -7.48
N VAL A 590 19.57 23.17 -7.78
CA VAL A 590 20.98 23.66 -7.77
C VAL A 590 21.20 24.76 -8.83
N SER A 591 20.52 24.61 -9.96
CA SER A 591 20.48 25.59 -11.06
C SER A 591 19.23 25.34 -11.92
N PRO A 592 18.95 26.19 -12.92
CA PRO A 592 17.89 25.93 -13.88
C PRO A 592 18.03 24.61 -14.64
N GLN A 593 19.21 23.99 -14.64
CA GLN A 593 19.47 22.72 -15.31
C GLN A 593 19.53 21.51 -14.36
N TRP A 594 19.66 21.70 -13.06
CA TRP A 594 19.92 20.62 -12.13
C TRP A 594 19.05 20.70 -10.89
N ALA A 595 18.37 19.60 -10.58
CA ALA A 595 17.66 19.41 -9.34
C ALA A 595 18.16 18.15 -8.61
N VAL A 596 18.14 18.17 -7.29
CA VAL A 596 18.55 17.08 -6.42
C VAL A 596 17.44 16.82 -5.41
N ASP A 597 17.07 15.55 -5.28
CA ASP A 597 16.13 15.03 -4.30
C ASP A 597 16.85 14.01 -3.41
N ALA A 598 16.66 14.08 -2.10
CA ALA A 598 17.19 13.09 -1.18
C ALA A 598 16.17 12.74 -0.10
N GLY A 599 16.11 11.47 0.24
CA GLY A 599 15.29 10.96 1.33
C GLY A 599 16.07 9.97 2.16
N TYR A 600 15.90 10.02 3.47
CA TYR A 600 16.48 9.04 4.38
C TYR A 600 15.52 8.71 5.51
N SER A 601 15.48 7.45 5.90
CA SER A 601 14.80 7.01 7.11
C SER A 601 15.64 6.01 7.90
N LEU A 602 15.69 6.26 9.19
CA LEU A 602 16.15 5.31 10.20
C LEU A 602 14.91 4.84 10.98
N THR A 603 14.60 3.55 10.93
CA THR A 603 13.42 2.99 11.60
C THR A 603 13.82 1.78 12.42
N ASN A 604 13.60 1.82 13.72
CA ASN A 604 13.80 0.69 14.61
C ASN A 604 12.46 0.23 15.16
N THR A 605 12.00 -0.94 14.73
CA THR A 605 10.74 -1.55 15.19
C THR A 605 11.06 -2.85 15.92
N ILE A 606 10.72 -2.91 17.20
CA ILE A 606 11.02 -4.04 18.09
C ILE A 606 9.75 -4.59 18.75
N LEU A 607 9.80 -5.86 19.13
CA LEU A 607 8.79 -6.47 19.98
C LEU A 607 9.01 -6.02 21.43
N THR A 608 7.99 -5.43 22.04
CA THR A 608 8.05 -5.01 23.47
C THR A 608 7.34 -6.01 24.40
N ALA A 609 6.42 -6.80 23.87
CA ALA A 609 5.83 -7.95 24.53
C ALA A 609 5.44 -8.99 23.49
N SER A 610 5.63 -10.25 23.83
CA SER A 610 5.24 -11.38 22.99
C SER A 610 4.89 -12.57 23.86
N SER A 611 3.76 -13.22 23.60
CA SER A 611 3.43 -14.52 24.18
C SER A 611 3.90 -15.67 23.28
N THR A 612 4.55 -15.34 22.17
CA THR A 612 5.17 -16.28 21.24
C THR A 612 6.59 -16.63 21.71
N SER A 613 7.25 -17.54 20.99
CA SER A 613 8.69 -17.82 21.21
C SER A 613 9.60 -16.69 20.68
N ASP A 614 9.02 -15.63 20.12
CA ASP A 614 9.78 -14.50 19.60
C ASP A 614 10.39 -13.69 20.75
N PRO A 615 11.70 -13.43 20.73
CA PRO A 615 12.36 -12.73 21.82
C PRO A 615 11.89 -11.27 21.93
N THR A 616 11.53 -10.83 23.13
CA THR A 616 11.29 -9.41 23.41
C THR A 616 12.57 -8.61 23.20
N GLY A 617 12.45 -7.43 22.57
CA GLY A 617 13.59 -6.59 22.19
C GLY A 617 14.13 -6.89 20.77
N SER A 618 13.69 -7.99 20.14
CA SER A 618 14.08 -8.29 18.76
C SER A 618 13.41 -7.36 17.76
N GLN A 619 14.16 -7.01 16.72
CA GLN A 619 13.64 -6.29 15.58
C GLN A 619 12.57 -7.12 14.86
N VAL A 620 11.49 -6.48 14.45
CA VAL A 620 10.42 -7.11 13.66
C VAL A 620 10.97 -7.56 12.32
N ALA A 621 10.59 -8.77 11.90
CA ALA A 621 10.98 -9.35 10.62
C ALA A 621 10.51 -8.48 9.43
N GLY A 622 11.30 -8.42 8.37
CA GLY A 622 10.98 -7.72 7.13
C GLY A 622 11.03 -6.18 7.22
N VAL A 623 11.60 -5.61 8.28
CA VAL A 623 11.74 -4.16 8.45
C VAL A 623 13.22 -3.77 8.36
N PRO A 624 13.68 -3.17 7.23
CA PRO A 624 15.03 -2.62 7.15
C PRO A 624 15.15 -1.37 8.03
N GLN A 625 16.26 -1.26 8.78
CA GLN A 625 16.47 -0.10 9.66
C GLN A 625 16.79 1.17 8.90
N ASN A 626 17.52 1.06 7.80
CA ASN A 626 18.02 2.20 7.05
C ASN A 626 17.51 2.13 5.60
N ILE A 627 16.89 3.19 5.13
CA ILE A 627 16.49 3.35 3.74
C ILE A 627 16.95 4.74 3.29
N GLY A 628 17.69 4.79 2.19
CA GLY A 628 18.15 6.04 1.57
C GLY A 628 17.72 6.11 0.11
N ASN A 629 17.30 7.29 -0.34
CA ASN A 629 16.94 7.58 -1.72
C ASN A 629 17.65 8.84 -2.16
N LEU A 630 18.18 8.84 -3.37
CA LEU A 630 18.81 9.99 -4.01
C LEU A 630 18.33 10.07 -5.44
N GLY A 631 17.88 11.23 -5.86
CA GLY A 631 17.50 11.56 -7.23
C GLY A 631 18.31 12.74 -7.73
N VAL A 632 18.77 12.68 -8.96
CA VAL A 632 19.40 13.81 -9.66
C VAL A 632 18.73 13.95 -11.01
N THR A 633 18.13 15.10 -11.27
CA THR A 633 17.49 15.42 -12.53
C THR A 633 18.29 16.49 -13.26
N TRP A 634 18.63 16.20 -14.52
CA TRP A 634 19.28 17.11 -15.44
C TRP A 634 18.34 17.52 -16.57
N PHE A 635 18.23 18.81 -16.81
CA PHE A 635 17.47 19.43 -17.89
C PHE A 635 18.45 20.00 -18.93
N PRO A 636 18.98 19.16 -19.87
CA PRO A 636 19.98 19.63 -20.86
C PRO A 636 19.42 20.69 -21.77
N VAL A 637 18.16 20.64 -22.13
CA VAL A 637 17.42 21.61 -22.94
C VAL A 637 15.98 21.69 -22.42
N PRO A 638 15.19 22.73 -22.75
CA PRO A 638 13.82 22.91 -22.24
C PRO A 638 12.85 21.77 -22.47
N LYS A 639 13.13 20.94 -23.46
CA LYS A 639 12.27 19.81 -23.88
C LYS A 639 12.78 18.44 -23.41
N ALA A 640 13.86 18.39 -22.66
CA ALA A 640 14.46 17.14 -22.25
C ALA A 640 14.74 17.12 -20.74
N SER A 641 14.51 15.99 -20.12
CA SER A 641 14.92 15.70 -18.75
C SER A 641 15.55 14.32 -18.66
N ILE A 642 16.57 14.20 -17.82
CA ILE A 642 17.21 12.92 -17.48
C ILE A 642 17.27 12.84 -15.96
N THR A 643 16.56 11.89 -15.38
CA THR A 643 16.53 11.63 -13.94
C THR A 643 17.24 10.33 -13.64
N THR A 644 18.24 10.37 -12.78
CA THR A 644 18.92 9.20 -12.24
C THR A 644 18.54 9.05 -10.78
N THR A 645 18.17 7.85 -10.36
CA THR A 645 17.80 7.55 -8.98
C THR A 645 18.70 6.47 -8.39
N MET A 646 18.96 6.56 -7.11
CA MET A 646 19.59 5.52 -6.31
C MET A 646 18.68 5.23 -5.10
N ARG A 647 18.39 3.96 -4.86
CA ARG A 647 17.73 3.50 -3.64
C ARG A 647 18.64 2.53 -2.89
N TYR A 648 18.95 2.86 -1.65
CA TYR A 648 19.65 2.00 -0.70
C TYR A 648 18.65 1.45 0.31
N VAL A 649 18.71 0.14 0.56
CA VAL A 649 17.96 -0.55 1.61
C VAL A 649 18.95 -1.31 2.47
N GLY A 650 18.96 -1.02 3.76
CA GLY A 650 19.85 -1.66 4.74
C GLY A 650 19.49 -3.11 5.02
N ASN A 651 20.28 -3.76 5.83
CA ASN A 651 20.02 -5.13 6.28
C ASN A 651 18.68 -5.23 7.01
N SER A 652 18.04 -6.38 6.87
CA SER A 652 16.85 -6.77 7.64
C SER A 652 16.90 -8.26 7.97
N TRP A 653 15.88 -8.76 8.63
CA TRP A 653 15.76 -10.16 9.01
C TRP A 653 14.46 -10.73 8.45
N MET A 654 14.48 -12.00 8.02
CA MET A 654 13.28 -12.71 7.61
C MET A 654 12.46 -13.24 8.78
N ASP A 655 13.10 -13.41 9.93
CA ASP A 655 12.53 -13.96 11.15
C ASP A 655 12.90 -13.11 12.37
N THR A 656 12.02 -13.09 13.36
CA THR A 656 12.24 -12.36 14.63
C THR A 656 13.32 -12.98 15.52
N ALA A 657 13.70 -14.23 15.26
CA ALA A 657 14.84 -14.89 15.93
C ALA A 657 16.20 -14.45 15.37
N HIS A 658 16.22 -13.65 14.30
CA HIS A 658 17.43 -13.14 13.62
C HIS A 658 18.37 -14.24 13.11
N THR A 659 17.81 -15.35 12.65
CA THR A 659 18.58 -16.47 12.09
C THR A 659 18.76 -16.38 10.58
N LEU A 660 17.90 -15.62 9.90
CA LEU A 660 17.85 -15.51 8.44
C LEU A 660 18.05 -14.04 8.00
N PRO A 661 19.29 -13.61 7.74
CA PRO A 661 19.57 -12.24 7.32
C PRO A 661 19.16 -11.97 5.88
N VAL A 662 18.63 -10.77 5.64
CA VAL A 662 18.44 -10.18 4.30
C VAL A 662 19.52 -9.12 4.11
N PRO A 663 20.47 -9.32 3.18
CA PRO A 663 21.57 -8.39 2.98
C PRO A 663 21.11 -7.04 2.42
N ALA A 664 21.84 -5.97 2.76
CA ALA A 664 21.65 -4.66 2.19
C ALA A 664 21.91 -4.63 0.68
N TYR A 665 21.21 -3.74 -0.01
CA TYR A 665 21.39 -3.53 -1.44
C TYR A 665 21.23 -2.05 -1.83
N ALA A 666 21.81 -1.70 -2.98
CA ALA A 666 21.55 -0.45 -3.68
C ALA A 666 21.16 -0.75 -5.12
N ILE A 667 20.12 -0.10 -5.61
CA ILE A 667 19.66 -0.20 -7.00
C ILE A 667 19.61 1.20 -7.61
N PHE A 668 19.88 1.25 -8.92
CA PHE A 668 19.89 2.49 -9.69
C PHE A 668 18.83 2.45 -10.77
N GLY A 669 18.14 3.57 -10.95
CA GLY A 669 17.15 3.78 -12.00
C GLY A 669 17.54 4.99 -12.86
N LEU A 670 17.02 5.02 -14.08
CA LEU A 670 17.18 6.12 -15.01
C LEU A 670 15.87 6.33 -15.77
N ARG A 671 15.51 7.58 -15.96
CA ARG A 671 14.45 7.99 -16.88
C ARG A 671 14.94 9.15 -17.73
N ALA A 672 14.72 9.06 -19.03
CA ALA A 672 14.90 10.14 -19.98
C ALA A 672 13.58 10.46 -20.65
N ASN A 673 13.18 11.73 -20.67
CA ASN A 673 12.01 12.24 -21.38
C ASN A 673 12.46 13.24 -22.44
N TYR A 674 11.75 13.25 -23.58
CA TYR A 674 11.94 14.21 -24.65
C TYR A 674 10.60 14.65 -25.24
N GLU A 675 10.30 15.93 -25.13
CA GLU A 675 9.11 16.55 -25.72
C GLU A 675 9.42 16.97 -27.18
N ILE A 676 8.93 16.18 -28.14
CA ILE A 676 9.03 16.54 -29.56
C ILE A 676 8.28 17.85 -29.81
N ASN A 677 7.04 17.91 -29.33
CA ASN A 677 6.16 19.07 -29.35
C ASN A 677 5.12 18.97 -28.22
N GLN A 678 4.18 19.91 -28.14
CA GLN A 678 3.13 19.93 -27.10
C GLN A 678 2.22 18.69 -27.09
N SER A 679 2.16 17.96 -28.20
CA SER A 679 1.33 16.76 -28.35
C SER A 679 2.06 15.44 -28.17
N ILE A 680 3.38 15.42 -28.24
CA ILE A 680 4.17 14.18 -28.28
C ILE A 680 5.34 14.26 -27.31
N THR A 681 5.31 13.37 -26.32
CA THR A 681 6.44 13.12 -25.41
C THR A 681 6.89 11.68 -25.56
N LEU A 682 8.18 11.47 -25.78
CA LEU A 682 8.82 10.15 -25.76
C LEU A 682 9.58 9.98 -24.46
N TYR A 683 9.67 8.74 -23.99
CA TYR A 683 10.48 8.42 -22.82
C TYR A 683 11.15 7.06 -22.89
N ALA A 684 12.23 6.92 -22.16
CA ALA A 684 12.90 5.65 -21.91
C ALA A 684 13.22 5.53 -20.42
N THR A 685 13.06 4.33 -19.87
CA THR A 685 13.41 4.06 -18.47
C THR A 685 14.29 2.82 -18.35
N ALA A 686 15.13 2.82 -17.32
CA ALA A 686 15.89 1.66 -16.87
C ALA A 686 15.70 1.52 -15.35
N VAL A 687 15.31 0.35 -14.90
CA VAL A 687 15.19 0.00 -13.48
C VAL A 687 16.25 -1.05 -13.17
N ASN A 688 16.87 -0.94 -11.99
CA ASN A 688 18.00 -1.80 -11.61
C ASN A 688 19.08 -1.86 -12.72
N MET A 689 19.48 -0.69 -13.21
CA MET A 689 20.33 -0.57 -14.43
C MET A 689 21.69 -1.25 -14.33
N LEU A 690 22.16 -1.56 -13.12
CA LEU A 690 23.40 -2.32 -12.87
C LEU A 690 23.16 -3.83 -12.73
N ASN A 691 21.94 -4.30 -12.96
CA ASN A 691 21.53 -5.70 -12.84
C ASN A 691 21.94 -6.35 -11.49
N ARG A 692 21.77 -5.59 -10.39
CA ARG A 692 22.05 -6.09 -9.07
C ARG A 692 21.03 -7.14 -8.69
N GLN A 693 21.47 -8.35 -8.36
CA GLN A 693 20.61 -9.35 -7.72
C GLN A 693 20.45 -8.98 -6.24
N TYR A 694 19.21 -8.90 -5.77
CA TYR A 694 18.88 -8.51 -4.40
C TYR A 694 17.64 -9.24 -3.91
N ILE A 695 17.52 -9.33 -2.59
CA ILE A 695 16.40 -9.96 -1.90
C ILE A 695 15.54 -8.84 -1.33
N THR A 696 14.24 -8.88 -1.61
CA THR A 696 13.28 -7.89 -1.09
C THR A 696 12.56 -8.37 0.14
N PHE A 697 12.29 -9.67 0.20
CA PHE A 697 11.53 -10.30 1.27
C PHE A 697 11.89 -11.77 1.36
N GLY A 698 11.57 -12.37 2.49
CA GLY A 698 11.62 -13.80 2.65
C GLY A 698 10.48 -14.26 3.52
N SER A 699 9.90 -15.40 3.19
CA SER A 699 8.91 -16.03 4.04
C SER A 699 9.49 -17.28 4.65
N GLY A 700 9.42 -17.41 5.95
CA GLY A 700 9.67 -18.61 6.41
C GLY A 700 10.08 -19.09 7.70
N SER A 701 9.57 -20.11 8.22
CA SER A 701 10.19 -21.05 9.13
C SER A 701 10.55 -22.31 8.34
N ASN A 702 11.78 -22.77 8.47
CA ASN A 702 12.28 -24.10 8.09
C ASN A 702 12.51 -24.47 6.62
N ASN A 703 12.02 -23.75 5.62
CA ASN A 703 12.37 -23.95 4.20
C ASN A 703 12.13 -22.66 3.42
N SER A 704 12.85 -21.72 3.80
CA SER A 704 12.75 -20.35 3.42
C SER A 704 12.88 -20.15 1.93
N SER A 705 11.94 -19.44 1.36
CA SER A 705 12.05 -18.92 0.01
C SER A 705 12.37 -17.44 0.10
N TYR A 706 13.39 -16.99 -0.64
CA TYR A 706 13.67 -15.59 -0.84
C TYR A 706 12.88 -15.07 -2.03
N VAL A 707 12.28 -13.90 -1.88
CA VAL A 707 11.73 -13.14 -3.00
C VAL A 707 12.83 -12.24 -3.55
N LEU A 708 13.20 -12.47 -4.79
CA LEU A 708 14.20 -11.67 -5.51
C LEU A 708 13.54 -10.41 -6.05
N GLY A 709 14.25 -9.30 -5.95
CA GLY A 709 13.84 -8.05 -6.58
C GLY A 709 13.98 -8.13 -8.11
N MET A 710 13.39 -7.15 -8.79
CA MET A 710 13.34 -7.07 -10.24
C MET A 710 14.77 -7.01 -10.82
N PRO A 711 15.12 -7.87 -11.79
CA PRO A 711 16.37 -7.77 -12.54
C PRO A 711 16.39 -6.47 -13.36
N GLN A 712 17.49 -6.21 -14.07
CA GLN A 712 17.56 -5.09 -15.00
C GLN A 712 16.39 -5.11 -15.97
N ALA A 713 15.68 -4.00 -16.07
CA ALA A 713 14.54 -3.85 -16.99
C ALA A 713 14.59 -2.50 -17.69
N PHE A 714 14.28 -2.50 -18.98
CA PHE A 714 14.21 -1.33 -19.83
C PHE A 714 12.79 -1.17 -20.36
N THR A 715 12.33 0.06 -20.49
CA THR A 715 11.06 0.39 -21.12
C THR A 715 11.24 1.60 -22.01
N VAL A 716 10.63 1.57 -23.20
CA VAL A 716 10.50 2.73 -24.09
C VAL A 716 9.02 2.99 -24.34
N GLY A 717 8.64 4.24 -24.41
CA GLY A 717 7.24 4.61 -24.58
C GLY A 717 7.05 6.02 -25.10
N GLY A 718 5.79 6.32 -25.37
CA GLY A 718 5.35 7.63 -25.80
C GLY A 718 3.97 7.98 -25.26
N LYS A 719 3.76 9.28 -25.07
CA LYS A 719 2.50 9.91 -24.72
C LYS A 719 2.10 10.86 -25.86
N PHE A 720 0.88 10.69 -26.32
CA PHE A 720 0.30 11.48 -27.42
C PHE A 720 -0.96 12.17 -26.90
N THR A 721 -1.03 13.48 -27.10
CA THR A 721 -2.14 14.35 -26.67
C THR A 721 -2.75 15.07 -27.86
N PHE A 722 -4.07 15.00 -27.99
CA PHE A 722 -4.81 15.57 -29.14
C PHE A 722 -5.88 16.54 -28.69
#